data_10ea8a9aa57b444528a701115dd9882c
#
_entry.id   10ea8a9aa57b444528a701115dd9882c
#
_cell.length_a   1.000
_cell.length_b   1.000
_cell.length_c   1.000
_cell.angle_alpha   90.00
_cell.angle_beta   90.00
_cell.angle_gamma   90.00
#
_symmetry.space_group_name_H-M   'P 1'
#
loop_
_entity.id
_entity.type
_entity.pdbx_description
1 polymer ?
#
loop_
_entity_poly.entity_id
_entity_poly.type
_entity_poly.pdbx_seq_one_letter_code
_entity_poly.pdbx_strand_id
1 'polypeptide(L)'
;MKITRTPWSEQANSLSFQQSECVNHSAGIGGRLRQEEDDDEAARDPRALPQHLMATSDPSSSNTAPDPNPSNLRPTTYDTWCGVAHGCTKKIGLKICGFLQRNNSLEDKSRLVSALKERQSSKNLLACENSEKETRFRRTETDFSNLYARDLLPAKNGEEQTVQFLLEVVDILLTYVRKTFDRSTKVLDFHHPHQLLEGMEGFNLELSDNPESLEQILVDCRDTLKYGVRTGHPRFFNQLSTGLDIIGLAGEWLTSTANTNMFTYEIAPVFVLMEQITLRKMREIIGWSNKDGDGIFSPGGAISNMYSIMAARYKYFPEVKTKGMAAVPKLVLFTSEHSHYSIKKAGAALGFGTENVILIKCNERGKIIPADLEAKILEAKQKGYVPLYVNATAGTTVYGAFDPIQEMADICDKYNLWLHVDAAWGGGLLMSRKHRHKLSGIERANSVTWNPHKMMGVLLQCSAILLREKGILQGCNQMCAGYLFQQDKQYDITYDTGDKAIQCGRHVDIFKFWLMWKAKGTVGFESQINKCLELAEYLYNKIKNREEFEMVFEGEPEHTNVCFWYIPPSLRGIPDSEERREKLHRVAPKIKALMMESGTTMVGYQPQGDKANFFRMVVSNPAAAKSDIDFLIEEIERLGQDL
;
A
#
# COMPACT_ATOMS: atom_id res chain seq x y z
N MET A 1 26.15 37.48 -31.33
CA MET A 1 27.26 36.94 -30.53
C MET A 1 27.09 35.44 -30.49
N LYS A 2 27.92 34.69 -31.19
CA LYS A 2 27.88 33.23 -31.29
C LYS A 2 28.42 32.64 -30.00
N ILE A 3 27.68 31.73 -29.38
CA ILE A 3 28.19 30.86 -28.31
C ILE A 3 28.20 29.44 -28.85
N THR A 4 29.42 28.94 -29.01
CA THR A 4 29.76 27.62 -29.51
C THR A 4 29.53 26.56 -28.45
N ARG A 5 28.92 25.44 -28.84
CA ARG A 5 28.86 24.18 -28.09
C ARG A 5 30.22 23.47 -28.12
N THR A 6 30.71 23.00 -26.99
CA THR A 6 31.79 22.01 -26.93
C THR A 6 31.26 20.71 -26.34
N PRO A 7 31.71 19.54 -26.87
CA PRO A 7 31.21 18.25 -26.46
C PRO A 7 32.03 17.68 -25.30
N TRP A 8 31.34 16.97 -24.42
CA TRP A 8 31.97 16.13 -23.39
C TRP A 8 32.29 14.77 -23.98
N SER A 9 33.57 14.49 -24.17
CA SER A 9 34.11 13.15 -24.30
C SER A 9 35.53 13.10 -23.73
N GLU A 10 35.87 11.98 -23.09
CA GLU A 10 37.21 11.54 -22.66
C GLU A 10 37.77 12.12 -21.35
N GLN A 11 37.45 11.43 -20.24
CA GLN A 11 38.43 11.09 -19.20
C GLN A 11 37.88 9.97 -18.33
N ALA A 12 38.16 8.73 -18.73
CA ALA A 12 38.11 7.55 -17.91
C ALA A 12 39.35 6.71 -18.23
N ASN A 13 40.38 6.87 -17.43
CA ASN A 13 41.37 5.81 -17.22
C ASN A 13 42.31 6.18 -16.06
N SER A 14 42.55 5.17 -15.24
CA SER A 14 43.51 5.08 -14.16
C SER A 14 43.02 5.39 -12.73
N LEU A 15 42.52 4.36 -12.08
CA LEU A 15 42.78 4.09 -10.66
C LEU A 15 42.85 2.56 -10.47
N SER A 16 44.07 2.10 -10.26
CA SER A 16 44.46 0.74 -9.99
C SER A 16 43.99 0.29 -8.59
N PHE A 17 43.32 -0.85 -8.55
CA PHE A 17 43.04 -1.56 -7.30
C PHE A 17 44.31 -2.22 -6.76
N GLN A 18 44.74 -1.85 -5.56
CA GLN A 18 45.63 -2.66 -4.72
C GLN A 18 44.76 -3.61 -3.88
N GLN A 19 44.96 -4.91 -4.12
CA GLN A 19 44.50 -5.97 -3.24
C GLN A 19 45.49 -6.09 -2.06
N SER A 20 44.94 -6.04 -0.83
CA SER A 20 45.67 -6.46 0.38
C SER A 20 45.22 -7.87 0.76
N GLU A 21 46.20 -8.79 0.71
CA GLU A 21 46.11 -10.17 1.16
C GLU A 21 45.87 -10.27 2.66
N CYS A 22 44.94 -11.10 3.09
CA CYS A 22 44.87 -11.63 4.44
C CYS A 22 45.32 -13.12 4.43
N VAL A 23 46.37 -13.36 5.12
CA VAL A 23 47.05 -14.66 5.32
C VAL A 23 46.20 -15.56 6.22
N ASN A 24 45.87 -16.75 5.75
CA ASN A 24 45.35 -17.85 6.55
C ASN A 24 46.48 -18.84 6.90
N HIS A 25 46.70 -19.02 8.19
CA HIS A 25 47.43 -20.19 8.71
C HIS A 25 46.42 -21.25 9.18
N SER A 26 46.48 -22.44 8.62
CA SER A 26 46.20 -23.67 9.34
C SER A 26 46.84 -24.88 8.62
N ALA A 27 47.53 -25.64 9.42
CA ALA A 27 48.35 -26.77 9.06
C ALA A 27 47.55 -27.97 8.55
N GLY A 28 48.22 -28.73 7.67
CA GLY A 28 47.78 -29.92 6.99
C GLY A 28 47.87 -31.21 7.77
N ILE A 29 47.31 -32.24 7.17
CA ILE A 29 47.72 -33.64 7.19
C ILE A 29 47.16 -34.29 5.92
N GLY A 30 47.91 -35.00 5.27
CA GLY A 30 48.12 -35.64 4.05
C GLY A 30 47.39 -36.95 3.83
N GLY A 31 47.35 -37.36 2.57
CA GLY A 31 46.89 -38.69 2.13
C GLY A 31 46.69 -38.74 0.61
N ARG A 32 47.62 -39.41 -0.02
CA ARG A 32 47.81 -39.60 -1.48
C ARG A 32 46.92 -40.71 -2.08
N LEU A 33 46.81 -40.62 -3.44
CA LEU A 33 46.69 -41.68 -4.47
C LEU A 33 45.24 -42.05 -4.83
N ARG A 34 44.84 -42.27 -6.07
CA ARG A 34 45.48 -42.42 -7.41
C ARG A 34 44.41 -42.20 -8.47
N GLN A 35 44.87 -41.85 -9.66
CA GLN A 35 44.18 -41.89 -10.96
C GLN A 35 43.78 -43.31 -11.34
N GLU A 36 42.73 -43.44 -12.14
CA GLU A 36 42.72 -44.25 -13.37
C GLU A 36 41.51 -43.88 -14.26
N GLU A 37 41.87 -43.72 -15.52
CA GLU A 37 41.06 -43.53 -16.71
C GLU A 37 40.33 -44.84 -17.07
N ASP A 38 39.19 -44.81 -17.77
CA ASP A 38 39.05 -45.18 -19.18
C ASP A 38 37.56 -45.42 -19.57
N ASP A 39 37.22 -44.80 -20.66
CA ASP A 39 36.43 -45.17 -21.85
C ASP A 39 35.32 -46.27 -21.79
N ASP A 40 34.15 -46.02 -22.34
CA ASP A 40 33.66 -46.32 -23.67
C ASP A 40 32.13 -46.33 -23.81
N GLU A 41 31.71 -45.66 -24.87
CA GLU A 41 30.60 -45.83 -25.82
C GLU A 41 29.47 -46.85 -25.55
N ALA A 42 28.25 -46.45 -25.75
CA ALA A 42 27.40 -46.80 -26.88
C ALA A 42 25.88 -46.55 -26.66
N ALA A 43 25.37 -45.80 -27.59
CA ALA A 43 24.02 -45.64 -28.07
C ALA A 43 22.99 -46.77 -27.83
N ARG A 44 21.72 -46.34 -27.61
CA ARG A 44 20.52 -46.73 -28.35
C ARG A 44 19.22 -46.12 -27.74
N ASP A 45 18.56 -45.30 -28.51
CA ASP A 45 17.11 -45.07 -28.58
C ASP A 45 16.51 -46.22 -29.44
N PRO A 46 15.20 -46.52 -29.55
CA PRO A 46 13.99 -45.77 -29.25
C PRO A 46 12.75 -46.60 -28.81
N ARG A 47 11.67 -45.84 -28.42
CA ARG A 47 10.23 -46.13 -28.65
C ARG A 47 9.63 -47.47 -28.19
N ALA A 48 8.56 -47.37 -27.34
CA ALA A 48 7.20 -47.83 -27.64
C ALA A 48 6.29 -47.78 -26.39
N LEU A 49 5.14 -47.18 -26.60
CA LEU A 49 3.88 -47.40 -25.85
C LEU A 49 3.40 -48.84 -26.05
N PRO A 50 2.49 -49.38 -25.18
CA PRO A 50 1.14 -49.56 -25.64
C PRO A 50 0.00 -49.16 -24.65
N GLN A 51 -1.08 -48.80 -25.27
CA GLN A 51 -2.42 -48.61 -24.77
C GLN A 51 -3.14 -49.93 -24.42
N HIS A 52 -4.30 -49.74 -23.78
CA HIS A 52 -5.52 -50.58 -23.61
C HIS A 52 -5.69 -51.07 -22.15
N LEU A 53 -6.88 -51.04 -21.55
CA LEU A 53 -8.27 -51.19 -22.05
C LEU A 53 -9.25 -50.67 -20.99
N MET A 54 -10.41 -50.24 -21.50
CA MET A 54 -11.69 -49.90 -20.86
C MET A 54 -12.36 -51.08 -20.12
N ALA A 55 -13.24 -50.75 -19.15
CA ALA A 55 -14.68 -51.13 -19.11
C ALA A 55 -15.31 -50.68 -17.79
N THR A 56 -16.22 -49.74 -17.79
CA THR A 56 -17.70 -49.78 -17.72
C THR A 56 -18.33 -50.67 -16.64
N SER A 57 -19.08 -50.08 -15.69
CA SER A 57 -20.52 -50.19 -15.52
C SER A 57 -21.01 -49.76 -14.14
N ASP A 58 -21.94 -48.82 -14.13
CA ASP A 58 -23.01 -48.66 -13.13
C ASP A 58 -24.09 -49.73 -13.34
N PRO A 59 -25.18 -49.91 -12.54
CA PRO A 59 -25.78 -49.05 -11.51
C PRO A 59 -26.52 -49.81 -10.36
N SER A 60 -27.06 -48.99 -9.42
CA SER A 60 -28.34 -49.13 -8.74
C SER A 60 -28.52 -49.92 -7.44
N SER A 61 -29.12 -49.21 -6.56
CA SER A 61 -30.28 -49.49 -5.69
C SER A 61 -30.10 -49.91 -4.23
N SER A 62 -30.68 -49.07 -3.43
CA SER A 62 -31.72 -49.28 -2.40
C SER A 62 -31.33 -49.62 -0.96
N ASN A 63 -31.78 -48.69 -0.09
CA ASN A 63 -32.55 -48.89 1.15
C ASN A 63 -32.04 -49.82 2.27
N THR A 64 -31.81 -49.29 3.42
CA THR A 64 -32.65 -49.37 4.65
C THR A 64 -31.79 -49.16 5.89
N ALA A 65 -32.25 -48.30 6.78
CA ALA A 65 -31.84 -48.23 8.18
C ALA A 65 -32.41 -49.42 8.97
N PRO A 66 -31.92 -49.79 10.16
CA PRO A 66 -32.25 -49.08 11.39
C PRO A 66 -31.12 -48.98 12.46
N ASP A 67 -31.28 -47.98 13.28
CA ASP A 67 -30.75 -47.82 14.64
C ASP A 67 -31.18 -49.02 15.57
N PRO A 68 -30.48 -49.43 16.65
CA PRO A 68 -30.28 -48.59 17.80
C PRO A 68 -29.06 -48.86 18.72
N ASN A 69 -28.55 -47.75 19.28
CA ASN A 69 -28.21 -47.56 20.72
C ASN A 69 -26.97 -48.22 21.39
N PRO A 70 -26.54 -47.73 22.55
CA PRO A 70 -25.25 -47.07 22.70
C PRO A 70 -24.39 -47.75 23.78
N SER A 71 -23.12 -47.73 23.62
CA SER A 71 -22.16 -47.71 24.74
C SER A 71 -20.71 -47.59 24.22
N ASN A 72 -19.94 -46.70 24.87
CA ASN A 72 -18.49 -46.51 24.74
C ASN A 72 -18.00 -45.48 23.71
N LEU A 73 -18.12 -44.20 24.07
CA LEU A 73 -17.14 -43.19 23.67
C LEU A 73 -16.68 -42.45 24.93
N ARG A 74 -15.41 -42.64 25.27
CA ARG A 74 -14.71 -41.85 26.30
C ARG A 74 -14.60 -40.40 25.84
N PRO A 75 -14.74 -39.41 26.74
CA PRO A 75 -14.60 -38.00 26.41
C PRO A 75 -13.12 -37.65 26.29
N THR A 76 -12.71 -37.18 25.12
CA THR A 76 -11.44 -36.52 24.90
C THR A 76 -11.66 -35.03 24.89
N THR A 77 -10.88 -34.32 25.71
CA THR A 77 -10.50 -32.90 25.55
C THR A 77 -11.51 -31.81 25.91
N TYR A 78 -11.78 -31.66 27.22
CA TYR A 78 -12.24 -30.37 27.80
C TYR A 78 -11.65 -30.07 29.20
N ASP A 79 -10.54 -30.70 29.59
CA ASP A 79 -9.96 -30.55 30.93
C ASP A 79 -8.65 -29.74 31.04
N THR A 80 -8.27 -28.98 30.03
CA THR A 80 -7.00 -28.23 30.09
C THR A 80 -7.15 -26.70 30.26
N TRP A 81 -8.35 -26.21 30.57
CA TRP A 81 -8.59 -24.79 30.81
C TRP A 81 -9.08 -24.42 32.22
N CYS A 82 -8.91 -25.29 33.20
CA CYS A 82 -9.34 -25.05 34.58
C CYS A 82 -8.21 -24.90 35.60
N GLY A 83 -6.98 -24.68 35.19
CA GLY A 83 -5.81 -24.70 36.07
C GLY A 83 -5.35 -23.37 36.68
N VAL A 84 -5.89 -22.23 36.30
CA VAL A 84 -5.43 -20.93 36.82
C VAL A 84 -6.63 -19.99 37.07
N ALA A 85 -7.39 -20.25 38.08
CA ALA A 85 -8.23 -19.27 38.76
C ALA A 85 -8.68 -19.81 40.12
N HIS A 86 -7.87 -19.68 41.13
CA HIS A 86 -8.21 -19.98 42.49
C HIS A 86 -9.09 -18.89 43.10
N GLY A 87 -10.28 -19.23 43.49
CA GLY A 87 -10.90 -18.71 44.69
C GLY A 87 -12.28 -18.06 44.61
N CYS A 88 -12.84 -17.62 43.46
CA CYS A 88 -14.10 -16.87 43.49
C CYS A 88 -15.19 -17.25 42.47
N THR A 89 -14.96 -18.19 41.57
CA THR A 89 -15.86 -18.49 40.45
C THR A 89 -16.67 -19.77 40.56
N LYS A 90 -16.39 -20.65 41.54
CA LYS A 90 -17.10 -21.97 41.69
C LYS A 90 -18.59 -21.88 42.00
N LYS A 91 -19.04 -20.84 42.72
CA LYS A 91 -20.48 -20.73 43.09
C LYS A 91 -21.36 -20.13 41.98
N ILE A 92 -20.76 -19.37 41.03
CA ILE A 92 -21.51 -18.72 39.95
C ILE A 92 -21.57 -19.63 38.72
N GLY A 93 -20.49 -20.36 38.42
CA GLY A 93 -20.42 -21.29 37.28
C GLY A 93 -21.44 -22.45 37.39
N LEU A 94 -21.66 -23.00 38.60
CA LEU A 94 -22.63 -24.07 38.86
C LEU A 94 -24.09 -23.61 38.71
N LYS A 95 -24.41 -22.35 39.02
CA LYS A 95 -25.77 -21.80 38.81
C LYS A 95 -26.05 -21.50 37.32
N ILE A 96 -25.06 -21.11 36.55
CA ILE A 96 -25.21 -20.83 35.11
C ILE A 96 -25.33 -22.14 34.31
N CYS A 97 -24.56 -23.16 34.66
CA CYS A 97 -24.65 -24.47 34.02
C CYS A 97 -26.01 -25.14 34.27
N GLY A 98 -26.55 -25.01 35.50
CA GLY A 98 -27.89 -25.53 35.86
C GLY A 98 -29.05 -24.75 35.20
N PHE A 99 -28.82 -23.48 34.83
CA PHE A 99 -29.82 -22.65 34.14
C PHE A 99 -29.85 -22.92 32.63
N LEU A 100 -28.69 -23.16 32.03
CA LEU A 100 -28.57 -23.47 30.58
C LEU A 100 -29.12 -24.87 30.24
N GLN A 101 -29.19 -25.78 31.21
CA GLN A 101 -29.77 -27.10 31.00
C GLN A 101 -31.32 -27.14 31.08
N ARG A 102 -31.96 -26.08 31.58
CA ARG A 102 -33.42 -26.04 31.77
C ARG A 102 -34.21 -25.21 30.77
N ASN A 103 -33.56 -24.37 29.95
CA ASN A 103 -34.25 -23.48 29.02
C ASN A 103 -33.78 -23.70 27.57
N ASN A 104 -34.71 -24.13 26.74
CA ASN A 104 -34.45 -24.56 25.35
C ASN A 104 -34.77 -23.49 24.30
N SER A 105 -35.03 -22.22 24.65
CA SER A 105 -35.31 -21.18 23.64
C SER A 105 -34.05 -20.44 23.20
N LEU A 106 -33.92 -20.21 21.89
CA LEU A 106 -32.81 -19.47 21.27
C LEU A 106 -32.75 -17.99 21.69
N GLU A 107 -33.91 -17.39 22.00
CA GLU A 107 -34.03 -15.98 22.44
C GLU A 107 -33.50 -15.77 23.86
N ASP A 108 -33.75 -16.69 24.77
CA ASP A 108 -33.25 -16.60 26.15
C ASP A 108 -31.72 -16.80 26.21
N LYS A 109 -31.16 -17.59 25.30
CA LYS A 109 -29.70 -17.76 25.17
C LYS A 109 -29.05 -16.49 24.65
N SER A 110 -29.67 -15.81 23.70
CA SER A 110 -29.20 -14.54 23.11
C SER A 110 -29.22 -13.40 24.17
N ARG A 111 -30.29 -13.25 24.92
CA ARG A 111 -30.40 -12.27 26.03
C ARG A 111 -29.40 -12.53 27.15
N LEU A 112 -29.16 -13.78 27.49
CA LEU A 112 -28.19 -14.16 28.53
C LEU A 112 -26.74 -13.88 28.07
N VAL A 113 -26.42 -14.15 26.83
CA VAL A 113 -25.10 -13.83 26.22
C VAL A 113 -24.86 -12.33 26.12
N SER A 114 -25.89 -11.52 25.78
CA SER A 114 -25.81 -10.06 25.83
C SER A 114 -25.60 -9.54 27.25
N ALA A 115 -26.37 -10.00 28.22
CA ALA A 115 -26.24 -9.61 29.62
C ALA A 115 -24.89 -10.03 30.24
N LEU A 116 -24.34 -11.17 29.81
CA LEU A 116 -23.00 -11.61 30.23
C LEU A 116 -21.90 -10.79 29.60
N LYS A 117 -22.04 -10.36 28.34
CA LYS A 117 -21.10 -9.44 27.66
C LYS A 117 -21.11 -8.06 28.30
N GLU A 118 -22.28 -7.51 28.64
CA GLU A 118 -22.39 -6.22 29.34
C GLU A 118 -21.83 -6.30 30.77
N ARG A 119 -22.06 -7.37 31.50
CA ARG A 119 -21.46 -7.60 32.84
C ARG A 119 -19.96 -7.86 32.78
N GLN A 120 -19.47 -8.49 31.71
CA GLN A 120 -18.04 -8.75 31.53
C GLN A 120 -17.31 -7.46 31.10
N SER A 121 -17.95 -6.61 30.29
CA SER A 121 -17.48 -5.28 29.95
C SER A 121 -17.45 -4.37 31.19
N SER A 122 -18.51 -4.36 32.00
CA SER A 122 -18.56 -3.58 33.26
C SER A 122 -17.62 -4.10 34.33
N LYS A 123 -17.35 -5.41 34.40
CA LYS A 123 -16.39 -6.00 35.35
C LYS A 123 -14.94 -5.84 34.92
N ASN A 124 -14.67 -5.80 33.61
CA ASN A 124 -13.32 -5.48 33.10
C ASN A 124 -12.99 -4.01 33.32
N LEU A 125 -13.96 -3.10 33.26
CA LEU A 125 -13.80 -1.70 33.68
C LEU A 125 -13.54 -1.59 35.19
N LEU A 126 -14.26 -2.35 36.05
CA LEU A 126 -14.08 -2.34 37.50
C LEU A 126 -12.89 -3.17 38.02
N ALA A 127 -12.40 -4.17 37.26
CA ALA A 127 -11.22 -4.94 37.61
C ALA A 127 -9.91 -4.25 37.23
N CYS A 128 -9.92 -3.34 36.24
CA CYS A 128 -8.83 -2.43 35.96
C CYS A 128 -8.65 -1.35 37.05
N GLU A 129 -9.71 -1.05 37.84
CA GLU A 129 -9.62 -0.06 38.92
C GLU A 129 -8.96 -0.58 40.21
N ASN A 130 -8.71 -1.89 40.36
CA ASN A 130 -8.28 -2.51 41.62
C ASN A 130 -6.95 -3.28 41.59
N SER A 131 -6.20 -3.30 40.48
CA SER A 131 -4.86 -3.88 40.46
C SER A 131 -3.91 -2.98 39.66
N GLU A 132 -3.10 -2.31 40.34
CA GLU A 132 -2.08 -1.32 40.03
C GLU A 132 -2.59 0.09 40.34
N LYS A 133 -1.92 0.73 41.25
CA LYS A 133 -1.92 2.18 41.34
C LYS A 133 -1.44 2.66 39.96
N GLU A 134 -2.38 2.98 39.05
CA GLU A 134 -2.05 3.70 37.82
C GLU A 134 -1.36 5.00 38.26
N THR A 135 -0.06 5.00 38.24
CA THR A 135 0.74 6.21 38.27
C THR A 135 0.39 6.93 36.97
N ARG A 136 -0.65 7.79 36.99
CA ARG A 136 -0.85 8.77 35.94
C ARG A 136 0.44 9.56 35.88
N PHE A 137 1.18 9.39 34.80
CA PHE A 137 2.38 10.17 34.54
C PHE A 137 2.01 11.65 34.61
N ARG A 138 2.60 12.37 35.54
CA ARG A 138 2.39 13.81 35.68
C ARG A 138 3.53 14.50 34.99
N ARG A 139 3.19 15.59 34.27
CA ARG A 139 4.17 16.47 33.69
C ARG A 139 4.86 17.23 34.83
N THR A 140 6.19 17.22 34.85
CA THR A 140 7.04 18.02 35.74
C THR A 140 7.84 19.00 34.91
N GLU A 141 8.18 20.16 35.48
CA GLU A 141 9.15 21.05 34.85
C GLU A 141 10.51 20.34 34.88
N THR A 142 10.97 19.90 33.72
CA THR A 142 12.26 19.21 33.55
C THR A 142 13.14 20.08 32.66
N ASP A 143 14.34 20.40 33.18
CA ASP A 143 15.37 21.08 32.41
C ASP A 143 16.10 20.05 31.52
N PHE A 144 15.90 20.12 30.23
CA PHE A 144 16.49 19.22 29.23
C PHE A 144 17.83 19.71 28.67
N SER A 145 18.30 20.91 29.05
CA SER A 145 19.54 21.53 28.53
C SER A 145 20.81 20.75 28.85
N ASN A 146 20.82 20.02 29.95
CA ASN A 146 21.93 19.20 30.43
C ASN A 146 21.64 17.68 30.42
N LEU A 147 20.51 17.26 29.79
CA LEU A 147 20.15 15.87 29.60
C LEU A 147 20.45 15.43 28.17
N TYR A 148 20.87 14.19 28.00
CA TYR A 148 21.27 13.58 26.74
C TYR A 148 20.58 12.21 26.55
N ALA A 149 20.68 11.64 25.37
CA ALA A 149 20.11 10.32 25.10
C ALA A 149 20.59 9.22 26.06
N ARG A 150 21.82 9.35 26.61
CA ARG A 150 22.36 8.43 27.61
C ARG A 150 21.64 8.46 28.96
N ASP A 151 20.86 9.50 29.23
CA ASP A 151 20.11 9.69 30.48
C ASP A 151 18.68 9.12 30.40
N LEU A 152 18.27 8.67 29.21
CA LEU A 152 17.01 7.99 28.98
C LEU A 152 17.14 6.47 29.16
N LEU A 153 16.02 5.76 29.29
CA LEU A 153 16.03 4.29 29.26
C LEU A 153 16.84 3.77 28.05
N PRO A 154 17.71 2.74 28.25
CA PRO A 154 17.80 1.83 29.39
C PRO A 154 18.74 2.29 30.55
N ALA A 155 19.04 3.56 30.68
CA ALA A 155 19.83 4.06 31.83
C ALA A 155 19.15 3.69 33.16
N LYS A 156 19.96 3.34 34.18
CA LYS A 156 19.48 2.77 35.44
C LYS A 156 18.44 3.64 36.17
N ASN A 157 18.50 4.96 36.02
CA ASN A 157 17.55 5.92 36.61
C ASN A 157 16.88 6.78 35.54
N GLY A 158 16.80 6.29 34.30
CA GLY A 158 16.32 7.05 33.15
C GLY A 158 14.78 7.03 32.96
N GLU A 159 14.02 6.35 33.82
CA GLU A 159 12.58 6.20 33.65
C GLU A 159 11.84 7.54 33.69
N GLU A 160 12.08 8.36 34.71
CA GLU A 160 11.40 9.66 34.85
C GLU A 160 11.76 10.59 33.68
N GLN A 161 13.04 10.72 33.32
CA GLN A 161 13.50 11.53 32.19
C GLN A 161 12.91 11.06 30.87
N THR A 162 12.82 9.74 30.66
CA THR A 162 12.17 9.16 29.47
C THR A 162 10.71 9.55 29.37
N VAL A 163 9.97 9.43 30.48
CA VAL A 163 8.56 9.79 30.53
C VAL A 163 8.37 11.27 30.23
N GLN A 164 9.13 12.16 30.88
CA GLN A 164 9.02 13.59 30.68
C GLN A 164 9.38 13.99 29.23
N PHE A 165 10.45 13.43 28.66
CA PHE A 165 10.83 13.65 27.27
C PHE A 165 9.72 13.23 26.29
N LEU A 166 9.16 12.02 26.47
CA LEU A 166 8.07 11.54 25.62
C LEU A 166 6.79 12.38 25.76
N LEU A 167 6.49 12.91 26.96
CA LEU A 167 5.37 13.82 27.16
C LEU A 167 5.56 15.14 26.40
N GLU A 168 6.81 15.68 26.33
CA GLU A 168 7.11 16.85 25.50
C GLU A 168 6.93 16.56 24.01
N VAL A 169 7.42 15.41 23.54
CA VAL A 169 7.21 14.97 22.13
C VAL A 169 5.73 14.86 21.81
N VAL A 170 4.92 14.27 22.72
CA VAL A 170 3.47 14.16 22.55
C VAL A 170 2.81 15.55 22.46
N ASP A 171 3.24 16.52 23.24
CA ASP A 171 2.74 17.89 23.18
C ASP A 171 3.03 18.57 21.84
N ILE A 172 4.25 18.40 21.33
CA ILE A 172 4.64 18.85 19.98
C ILE A 172 3.71 18.24 18.93
N LEU A 173 3.49 16.93 18.98
CA LEU A 173 2.63 16.21 18.04
C LEU A 173 1.17 16.68 18.12
N LEU A 174 0.61 16.82 19.32
CA LEU A 174 -0.76 17.30 19.50
C LEU A 174 -0.93 18.75 19.04
N THR A 175 0.06 19.59 19.23
CA THR A 175 0.09 20.96 18.71
C THR A 175 0.10 20.97 17.19
N TYR A 176 0.91 20.11 16.55
CA TYR A 176 0.90 19.95 15.09
C TYR A 176 -0.44 19.44 14.58
N VAL A 177 -1.05 18.43 15.23
CA VAL A 177 -2.37 17.91 14.88
C VAL A 177 -3.43 19.02 14.90
N ARG A 178 -3.49 19.84 15.96
CA ARG A 178 -4.42 20.97 16.04
C ARG A 178 -4.22 21.94 14.88
N LYS A 179 -2.97 22.35 14.62
CA LYS A 179 -2.63 23.26 13.51
C LYS A 179 -2.96 22.66 12.14
N THR A 180 -2.87 21.35 11.98
CA THR A 180 -3.19 20.67 10.72
C THR A 180 -4.67 20.83 10.34
N PHE A 181 -5.58 20.82 11.30
CA PHE A 181 -7.02 20.98 11.04
C PHE A 181 -7.51 22.44 11.09
N ASP A 182 -6.65 23.37 11.49
CA ASP A 182 -6.97 24.80 11.59
C ASP A 182 -6.73 25.52 10.25
N ARG A 183 -7.81 25.94 9.58
CA ARG A 183 -7.79 26.63 8.28
C ARG A 183 -7.12 28.00 8.29
N SER A 184 -6.89 28.59 9.47
CA SER A 184 -6.15 29.85 9.62
C SER A 184 -4.64 29.64 9.53
N THR A 185 -4.15 28.40 9.63
CA THR A 185 -2.72 28.08 9.53
C THR A 185 -2.30 27.83 8.08
N LYS A 186 -1.02 27.98 7.82
CA LYS A 186 -0.46 27.69 6.50
C LYS A 186 -0.40 26.17 6.22
N VAL A 187 -0.62 25.78 4.97
CA VAL A 187 -0.35 24.42 4.45
C VAL A 187 1.15 24.14 4.41
N LEU A 188 1.92 25.16 4.05
CA LEU A 188 3.37 25.12 3.90
C LEU A 188 3.96 26.44 4.38
N ASP A 189 5.03 26.38 5.15
CA ASP A 189 5.95 27.49 5.38
C ASP A 189 7.14 27.30 4.46
N PHE A 190 7.07 27.91 3.28
CA PHE A 190 7.99 27.63 2.20
C PHE A 190 9.36 28.30 2.41
N HIS A 191 10.41 27.50 2.26
CA HIS A 191 11.81 27.95 2.23
C HIS A 191 12.52 27.27 1.07
N HIS A 192 13.48 27.97 0.48
CA HIS A 192 14.35 27.37 -0.54
C HIS A 192 15.32 26.36 0.10
N PRO A 193 15.74 25.31 -0.61
CA PRO A 193 16.62 24.28 -0.07
C PRO A 193 17.90 24.84 0.59
N HIS A 194 18.53 25.87 0.00
CA HIS A 194 19.73 26.48 0.57
C HIS A 194 19.48 27.13 1.93
N GLN A 195 18.31 27.75 2.15
CA GLN A 195 17.95 28.35 3.43
C GLN A 195 17.84 27.30 4.56
N LEU A 196 17.24 26.13 4.26
CA LEU A 196 17.15 25.03 5.21
C LEU A 196 18.50 24.36 5.44
N LEU A 197 19.35 24.27 4.41
CA LEU A 197 20.70 23.70 4.51
C LEU A 197 21.67 24.60 5.28
N GLU A 198 21.56 25.93 5.12
CA GLU A 198 22.37 26.90 5.86
C GLU A 198 21.98 27.01 7.35
N GLY A 199 20.86 26.42 7.73
CA GLY A 199 20.30 26.47 9.07
C GLY A 199 19.45 27.71 9.30
N MET A 200 18.36 27.56 10.04
CA MET A 200 17.41 28.62 10.37
C MET A 200 17.00 28.56 11.84
N GLU A 201 17.07 29.69 12.54
CA GLU A 201 16.54 29.83 13.90
C GLU A 201 17.03 28.73 14.89
N GLY A 202 18.25 28.22 14.68
CA GLY A 202 18.81 27.12 15.48
C GLY A 202 18.51 25.71 14.97
N PHE A 203 17.77 25.57 13.86
CA PHE A 203 17.57 24.29 13.18
C PHE A 203 18.77 24.00 12.27
N ASN A 204 19.50 22.91 12.53
CA ASN A 204 20.67 22.50 11.79
C ASN A 204 20.53 21.04 11.34
N LEU A 205 20.76 20.77 10.05
CA LEU A 205 20.68 19.43 9.48
C LEU A 205 22.00 18.66 9.52
N GLU A 206 23.11 19.31 9.89
CA GLU A 206 24.41 18.67 9.97
C GLU A 206 24.49 17.69 11.14
N LEU A 207 25.13 16.54 10.90
CA LEU A 207 25.32 15.51 11.92
C LEU A 207 26.65 15.74 12.64
N SER A 208 26.60 16.08 13.92
CA SER A 208 27.77 16.26 14.78
C SER A 208 28.28 14.92 15.32
N ASP A 209 29.59 14.80 15.52
CA ASP A 209 30.20 13.69 16.25
C ASP A 209 29.86 13.70 17.75
N ASN A 210 29.49 14.83 18.29
CA ASN A 210 29.10 14.99 19.69
C ASN A 210 27.56 14.94 19.83
N PRO A 211 27.04 14.31 20.90
CA PRO A 211 25.62 14.29 21.15
C PRO A 211 25.09 15.67 21.49
N GLU A 212 23.91 15.99 21.04
CA GLU A 212 23.16 17.18 21.40
C GLU A 212 22.28 16.93 22.62
N SER A 213 21.91 18.00 23.33
CA SER A 213 21.02 17.93 24.48
C SER A 213 19.60 17.54 24.06
N LEU A 214 18.81 16.96 24.98
CA LEU A 214 17.42 16.64 24.73
C LEU A 214 16.58 17.90 24.45
N GLU A 215 16.99 19.07 24.95
CA GLU A 215 16.35 20.35 24.61
C GLU A 215 16.49 20.65 23.11
N GLN A 216 17.73 20.53 22.56
CA GLN A 216 17.96 20.73 21.12
C GLN A 216 17.17 19.71 20.27
N ILE A 217 17.15 18.43 20.66
CA ILE A 217 16.36 17.41 19.98
C ILE A 217 14.85 17.77 19.95
N LEU A 218 14.31 18.34 21.04
CA LEU A 218 12.91 18.81 21.07
C LEU A 218 12.68 20.03 20.16
N VAL A 219 13.70 20.92 20.02
CA VAL A 219 13.66 22.04 19.06
C VAL A 219 13.63 21.46 17.64
N ASP A 220 14.52 20.55 17.31
CA ASP A 220 14.59 19.91 15.99
C ASP A 220 13.29 19.19 15.62
N CYS A 221 12.65 18.51 16.57
CA CYS A 221 11.33 17.91 16.38
C CYS A 221 10.25 18.95 16.00
N ARG A 222 10.23 20.11 16.66
CA ARG A 222 9.28 21.20 16.36
C ARG A 222 9.53 21.79 14.99
N ASP A 223 10.79 22.05 14.66
CA ASP A 223 11.20 22.72 13.43
C ASP A 223 11.07 21.81 12.22
N THR A 224 11.37 20.51 12.34
CA THR A 224 11.07 19.51 11.33
C THR A 224 9.58 19.53 10.93
N LEU A 225 8.67 19.60 11.90
CA LEU A 225 7.24 19.70 11.64
C LEU A 225 6.79 21.09 11.16
N LYS A 226 7.49 22.16 11.55
CA LYS A 226 7.24 23.55 11.12
C LYS A 226 7.51 23.72 9.64
N TYR A 227 8.67 23.25 9.17
CA TYR A 227 9.12 23.39 7.77
C TYR A 227 8.57 22.30 6.87
N GLY A 228 7.97 21.25 7.42
CA GLY A 228 7.27 20.22 6.65
C GLY A 228 5.93 20.69 6.09
N VAL A 229 5.51 20.10 4.96
CA VAL A 229 4.17 20.33 4.39
C VAL A 229 3.11 19.63 5.23
N ARG A 230 2.04 20.34 5.62
CA ARG A 230 0.89 19.78 6.31
C ARG A 230 -0.04 19.07 5.34
N THR A 231 0.31 17.86 4.93
CA THR A 231 -0.47 17.06 3.98
C THR A 231 -1.86 16.68 4.49
N GLY A 232 -2.09 16.75 5.79
CA GLY A 232 -3.40 16.58 6.42
C GLY A 232 -4.29 17.83 6.41
N HIS A 233 -3.75 19.00 6.03
CA HIS A 233 -4.50 20.24 6.02
C HIS A 233 -5.69 20.20 5.04
N PRO A 234 -6.90 20.70 5.36
CA PRO A 234 -8.09 20.64 4.49
C PRO A 234 -7.91 21.30 3.12
N ARG A 235 -6.97 22.24 2.98
CA ARG A 235 -6.65 22.95 1.73
C ARG A 235 -5.43 22.38 0.98
N PHE A 236 -5.03 21.13 1.27
CA PHE A 236 -3.98 20.43 0.56
C PHE A 236 -4.58 19.48 -0.48
N PHE A 237 -4.44 19.81 -1.77
CA PHE A 237 -5.04 19.09 -2.91
C PHE A 237 -4.02 18.58 -3.92
N ASN A 238 -2.75 18.47 -3.52
CA ASN A 238 -1.63 18.30 -4.44
C ASN A 238 -1.41 16.86 -4.91
N GLN A 239 -1.75 15.87 -4.06
CA GLN A 239 -1.41 14.46 -4.32
C GLN A 239 -2.53 13.49 -3.93
N LEU A 240 -2.37 12.21 -4.34
CA LEU A 240 -3.39 11.17 -4.15
C LEU A 240 -3.49 10.64 -2.71
N SER A 241 -2.48 10.85 -1.88
CA SER A 241 -2.45 10.42 -0.47
C SER A 241 -2.35 11.66 0.42
N THR A 242 -3.44 12.00 1.09
CA THR A 242 -3.58 13.18 1.94
C THR A 242 -4.48 12.86 3.13
N GLY A 243 -4.53 13.79 4.08
CA GLY A 243 -5.33 13.63 5.29
C GLY A 243 -4.52 13.11 6.47
N LEU A 244 -5.09 13.28 7.64
CA LEU A 244 -4.54 12.80 8.90
C LEU A 244 -5.66 12.13 9.69
N ASP A 245 -5.73 10.80 9.62
CA ASP A 245 -6.69 10.02 10.40
C ASP A 245 -6.16 9.79 11.81
N ILE A 246 -6.91 10.19 12.82
CA ILE A 246 -6.49 10.12 14.22
C ILE A 246 -6.39 8.68 14.73
N ILE A 247 -7.28 7.79 14.27
CA ILE A 247 -7.21 6.37 14.63
C ILE A 247 -6.00 5.71 13.94
N GLY A 248 -5.76 6.06 12.68
CA GLY A 248 -4.58 5.63 11.95
C GLY A 248 -3.28 6.11 12.61
N LEU A 249 -3.25 7.37 13.07
CA LEU A 249 -2.12 7.94 13.80
C LEU A 249 -1.83 7.17 15.11
N ALA A 250 -2.87 6.88 15.90
CA ALA A 250 -2.72 6.06 17.10
C ALA A 250 -2.16 4.66 16.77
N GLY A 251 -2.61 4.06 15.65
CA GLY A 251 -2.07 2.80 15.15
C GLY A 251 -0.57 2.86 14.82
N GLU A 252 -0.11 3.96 14.21
CA GLU A 252 1.31 4.19 13.92
C GLU A 252 2.16 4.33 15.19
N TRP A 253 1.68 5.11 16.17
CA TRP A 253 2.39 5.23 17.45
C TRP A 253 2.58 3.88 18.13
N LEU A 254 1.51 3.07 18.17
CA LEU A 254 1.57 1.72 18.74
C LEU A 254 2.49 0.78 17.92
N THR A 255 2.45 0.88 16.61
CA THR A 255 3.33 0.10 15.71
C THR A 255 4.80 0.43 15.96
N SER A 256 5.14 1.73 16.04
CA SER A 256 6.52 2.17 16.31
C SER A 256 6.99 1.74 17.69
N THR A 257 6.12 1.81 18.70
CA THR A 257 6.43 1.36 20.07
C THR A 257 6.66 -0.16 20.12
N ALA A 258 5.85 -0.96 19.39
CA ALA A 258 6.03 -2.41 19.35
C ALA A 258 7.31 -2.84 18.63
N ASN A 259 7.81 -2.04 17.68
CA ASN A 259 9.07 -2.24 16.94
C ASN A 259 9.30 -3.68 16.47
N THR A 260 8.29 -4.29 15.84
CA THR A 260 8.33 -5.70 15.43
C THR A 260 8.49 -5.86 13.91
N ASN A 261 8.84 -7.06 13.48
CA ASN A 261 9.03 -7.42 12.07
C ASN A 261 8.07 -8.55 11.67
N MET A 262 7.25 -8.32 10.64
CA MET A 262 6.21 -9.26 10.18
C MET A 262 6.74 -10.40 9.29
N PHE A 263 7.98 -10.84 9.42
CA PHE A 263 8.50 -11.93 8.57
C PHE A 263 8.08 -13.32 9.05
N THR A 264 7.87 -13.53 10.38
CA THR A 264 7.35 -14.79 10.94
C THR A 264 6.23 -14.54 11.95
N TYR A 265 5.41 -15.57 12.17
CA TYR A 265 4.36 -15.56 13.17
C TYR A 265 4.92 -15.43 14.59
N GLU A 266 6.04 -16.09 14.91
CA GLU A 266 6.62 -16.07 16.25
C GLU A 266 7.07 -14.66 16.70
N ILE A 267 7.44 -13.81 15.75
CA ILE A 267 7.89 -12.43 16.03
C ILE A 267 6.74 -11.43 16.02
N ALA A 268 5.74 -11.64 15.15
CA ALA A 268 4.62 -10.72 14.98
C ALA A 268 3.24 -11.45 14.97
N PRO A 269 2.90 -12.26 15.99
CA PRO A 269 1.79 -13.20 15.90
C PRO A 269 0.46 -12.54 15.59
N VAL A 270 0.08 -11.50 16.35
CA VAL A 270 -1.22 -10.82 16.18
C VAL A 270 -1.28 -10.06 14.86
N PHE A 271 -0.18 -9.42 14.46
CA PHE A 271 -0.12 -8.61 13.23
C PHE A 271 -0.20 -9.48 11.97
N VAL A 272 0.42 -10.66 11.97
CA VAL A 272 0.29 -11.64 10.89
C VAL A 272 -1.16 -12.10 10.71
N LEU A 273 -1.87 -12.36 11.81
CA LEU A 273 -3.30 -12.72 11.76
C LEU A 273 -4.17 -11.56 11.26
N MET A 274 -3.90 -10.32 11.70
CA MET A 274 -4.59 -9.13 11.21
C MET A 274 -4.39 -8.96 9.70
N GLU A 275 -3.18 -9.19 9.19
CA GLU A 275 -2.88 -9.15 7.76
C GLU A 275 -3.73 -10.16 7.00
N GLN A 276 -3.75 -11.41 7.41
CA GLN A 276 -4.53 -12.46 6.74
C GLN A 276 -6.04 -12.17 6.72
N ILE A 277 -6.59 -11.73 7.86
CA ILE A 277 -8.02 -11.39 7.97
C ILE A 277 -8.37 -10.22 7.06
N THR A 278 -7.54 -9.19 7.04
CA THR A 278 -7.79 -7.99 6.24
C THR A 278 -7.64 -8.26 4.74
N LEU A 279 -6.59 -8.96 4.32
CA LEU A 279 -6.41 -9.37 2.93
C LEU A 279 -7.57 -10.25 2.44
N ARG A 280 -8.05 -11.17 3.27
CA ARG A 280 -9.26 -11.95 2.96
C ARG A 280 -10.46 -11.04 2.74
N LYS A 281 -10.68 -10.07 3.65
CA LYS A 281 -11.80 -9.12 3.52
C LYS A 281 -11.69 -8.27 2.25
N MET A 282 -10.50 -7.83 1.87
CA MET A 282 -10.27 -7.10 0.62
C MET A 282 -10.58 -7.97 -0.61
N ARG A 283 -10.18 -9.26 -0.62
CA ARG A 283 -10.52 -10.20 -1.70
C ARG A 283 -12.04 -10.44 -1.82
N GLU A 284 -12.74 -10.56 -0.70
CA GLU A 284 -14.21 -10.65 -0.68
C GLU A 284 -14.88 -9.44 -1.33
N ILE A 285 -14.36 -8.23 -1.08
CA ILE A 285 -14.88 -6.99 -1.65
C ILE A 285 -14.65 -6.93 -3.16
N ILE A 286 -13.51 -7.43 -3.66
CA ILE A 286 -13.25 -7.60 -5.10
C ILE A 286 -14.25 -8.56 -5.75
N GLY A 287 -14.78 -9.53 -4.99
CA GLY A 287 -15.69 -10.56 -5.50
C GLY A 287 -15.04 -11.93 -5.69
N TRP A 288 -13.83 -12.12 -5.14
CA TRP A 288 -13.17 -13.43 -5.16
C TRP A 288 -13.64 -14.34 -4.03
N SER A 289 -13.71 -15.66 -4.31
CA SER A 289 -14.06 -16.63 -3.30
C SER A 289 -13.02 -16.70 -2.17
N ASN A 290 -13.49 -16.94 -0.95
CA ASN A 290 -12.77 -16.67 0.30
C ASN A 290 -11.58 -17.57 0.60
N LYS A 291 -11.42 -18.72 -0.06
CA LYS A 291 -10.51 -19.76 0.41
C LYS A 291 -9.19 -19.85 -0.35
N ASP A 292 -9.16 -19.41 -1.60
CA ASP A 292 -8.10 -19.80 -2.54
C ASP A 292 -7.20 -18.65 -3.02
N GLY A 293 -7.37 -17.46 -2.46
CA GLY A 293 -6.56 -16.30 -2.83
C GLY A 293 -5.34 -16.09 -1.98
N ASP A 294 -4.40 -15.30 -2.49
CA ASP A 294 -3.17 -14.90 -1.82
C ASP A 294 -3.07 -13.37 -1.69
N GLY A 295 -2.03 -12.89 -1.08
CA GLY A 295 -1.73 -11.48 -0.97
C GLY A 295 -0.72 -11.16 0.13
N ILE A 296 -0.22 -9.93 0.08
CA ILE A 296 0.70 -9.39 1.09
C ILE A 296 0.62 -7.86 1.08
N PHE A 297 0.84 -7.22 2.23
CA PHE A 297 1.11 -5.78 2.26
C PHE A 297 2.56 -5.52 1.84
N SER A 298 2.76 -4.51 1.00
CA SER A 298 4.02 -4.17 0.37
C SER A 298 4.38 -2.70 0.58
N PRO A 299 5.64 -2.30 0.41
CA PRO A 299 6.08 -0.92 0.56
C PRO A 299 5.69 -0.02 -0.63
N GLY A 300 4.36 0.11 -0.86
CA GLY A 300 3.78 0.97 -1.88
C GLY A 300 3.38 0.27 -3.18
N GLY A 301 2.47 0.92 -3.94
CA GLY A 301 1.86 0.36 -5.16
C GLY A 301 2.84 0.00 -6.26
N ALA A 302 3.97 0.69 -6.36
CA ALA A 302 5.01 0.36 -7.34
C ALA A 302 5.60 -1.05 -7.10
N ILE A 303 5.79 -1.43 -5.84
CA ILE A 303 6.24 -2.77 -5.46
C ILE A 303 5.11 -3.77 -5.60
N SER A 304 3.86 -3.42 -5.27
CA SER A 304 2.69 -4.27 -5.56
C SER A 304 2.59 -4.61 -7.04
N ASN A 305 2.76 -3.62 -7.93
CA ASN A 305 2.77 -3.84 -9.38
C ASN A 305 3.95 -4.73 -9.83
N MET A 306 5.13 -4.58 -9.20
CA MET A 306 6.27 -5.46 -9.46
C MET A 306 5.96 -6.91 -9.06
N TYR A 307 5.35 -7.14 -7.89
CA TYR A 307 4.89 -8.47 -7.48
C TYR A 307 3.92 -9.11 -8.48
N SER A 308 3.01 -8.32 -9.07
CA SER A 308 2.05 -8.84 -10.04
C SER A 308 2.73 -9.38 -11.31
N ILE A 309 3.75 -8.66 -11.81
CA ILE A 309 4.53 -9.08 -12.98
C ILE A 309 5.41 -10.31 -12.64
N MET A 310 6.01 -10.34 -11.45
CA MET A 310 6.76 -11.52 -10.96
C MET A 310 5.86 -12.74 -10.86
N ALA A 311 4.66 -12.59 -10.29
CA ALA A 311 3.68 -13.66 -10.17
C ALA A 311 3.22 -14.18 -11.55
N ALA A 312 2.92 -13.28 -12.48
CA ALA A 312 2.57 -13.64 -13.85
C ALA A 312 3.70 -14.42 -14.54
N ARG A 313 4.92 -13.93 -14.46
CA ARG A 313 6.10 -14.60 -15.02
C ARG A 313 6.31 -15.98 -14.42
N TYR A 314 6.24 -16.09 -13.09
CA TYR A 314 6.40 -17.38 -12.42
C TYR A 314 5.28 -18.37 -12.76
N LYS A 315 4.03 -17.91 -12.88
CA LYS A 315 2.89 -18.78 -13.24
C LYS A 315 3.06 -19.46 -14.59
N TYR A 316 3.55 -18.73 -15.59
CA TYR A 316 3.68 -19.23 -16.96
C TYR A 316 5.08 -19.79 -17.28
N PHE A 317 6.12 -19.29 -16.60
CA PHE A 317 7.53 -19.61 -16.84
C PHE A 317 8.28 -19.78 -15.51
N PRO A 318 7.96 -20.80 -14.70
CA PRO A 318 8.55 -20.98 -13.37
C PRO A 318 10.07 -21.19 -13.39
N GLU A 319 10.63 -21.69 -14.51
CA GLU A 319 12.06 -21.88 -14.71
C GLU A 319 12.87 -20.58 -14.66
N VAL A 320 12.25 -19.42 -14.88
CA VAL A 320 12.92 -18.12 -14.74
C VAL A 320 13.48 -17.93 -13.33
N LYS A 321 12.83 -18.50 -12.31
CA LYS A 321 13.30 -18.41 -10.93
C LYS A 321 14.72 -18.97 -10.75
N THR A 322 15.06 -20.04 -11.46
CA THR A 322 16.34 -20.75 -11.31
C THR A 322 17.31 -20.50 -12.47
N LYS A 323 16.80 -20.28 -13.68
CA LYS A 323 17.61 -20.16 -14.90
C LYS A 323 17.69 -18.72 -15.45
N GLY A 324 16.91 -17.79 -14.88
CA GLY A 324 16.87 -16.40 -15.33
C GLY A 324 16.09 -16.18 -16.63
N MET A 325 16.01 -14.91 -17.08
CA MET A 325 15.25 -14.52 -18.27
C MET A 325 15.77 -15.08 -19.59
N ALA A 326 17.05 -15.49 -19.65
CA ALA A 326 17.65 -16.09 -20.84
C ALA A 326 17.08 -17.50 -21.17
N ALA A 327 16.40 -18.13 -20.22
CA ALA A 327 15.81 -19.47 -20.40
C ALA A 327 14.42 -19.45 -21.05
N VAL A 328 13.84 -18.27 -21.30
CA VAL A 328 12.48 -18.13 -21.81
C VAL A 328 12.47 -17.30 -23.09
N PRO A 329 11.42 -17.42 -23.94
CA PRO A 329 11.29 -16.61 -25.13
C PRO A 329 11.14 -15.13 -24.76
N LYS A 330 11.20 -14.25 -25.76
CA LYS A 330 11.02 -12.82 -25.56
C LYS A 330 9.59 -12.53 -25.10
N LEU A 331 9.43 -12.25 -23.80
CA LEU A 331 8.16 -11.95 -23.16
C LEU A 331 7.85 -10.45 -23.27
N VAL A 332 6.56 -10.11 -23.50
CA VAL A 332 6.10 -8.72 -23.60
C VAL A 332 4.92 -8.47 -22.66
N LEU A 333 4.89 -7.25 -22.14
CA LEU A 333 3.87 -6.73 -21.24
C LEU A 333 3.11 -5.60 -21.94
N PHE A 334 1.83 -5.43 -21.61
CA PHE A 334 0.98 -4.38 -22.18
C PHE A 334 0.42 -3.49 -21.09
N THR A 335 0.44 -2.19 -21.29
CA THR A 335 -0.12 -1.21 -20.36
C THR A 335 -0.53 0.06 -21.09
N SER A 336 -1.41 0.85 -20.51
CA SER A 336 -1.83 2.14 -21.02
C SER A 336 -0.67 3.15 -21.08
N GLU A 337 -0.67 4.04 -22.07
CA GLU A 337 0.21 5.21 -22.10
C GLU A 337 -0.05 6.17 -20.92
N HIS A 338 -1.24 6.10 -20.29
CA HIS A 338 -1.62 6.82 -19.08
C HIS A 338 -1.44 6.02 -17.79
N SER A 339 -0.89 4.80 -17.86
CA SER A 339 -0.60 3.97 -16.70
C SER A 339 0.49 4.56 -15.83
N HIS A 340 0.54 4.13 -14.59
CA HIS A 340 1.59 4.55 -13.68
C HIS A 340 2.95 4.03 -14.17
N TYR A 341 3.99 4.89 -14.14
CA TYR A 341 5.36 4.57 -14.61
C TYR A 341 5.97 3.31 -13.94
N SER A 342 5.41 2.87 -12.82
CA SER A 342 5.89 1.68 -12.09
C SER A 342 5.83 0.39 -12.91
N ILE A 343 4.89 0.26 -13.85
CA ILE A 343 4.82 -0.92 -14.74
C ILE A 343 6.06 -0.96 -15.65
N LYS A 344 6.40 0.17 -16.26
CA LYS A 344 7.60 0.27 -17.10
C LYS A 344 8.89 0.09 -16.30
N LYS A 345 8.94 0.68 -15.08
CA LYS A 345 10.05 0.49 -14.13
C LYS A 345 10.20 -0.97 -13.71
N ALA A 346 9.10 -1.66 -13.40
CA ALA A 346 9.11 -3.08 -13.05
C ALA A 346 9.57 -3.96 -14.23
N GLY A 347 9.14 -3.65 -15.45
CA GLY A 347 9.63 -4.31 -16.66
C GLY A 347 11.15 -4.21 -16.81
N ALA A 348 11.72 -3.03 -16.54
CA ALA A 348 13.17 -2.84 -16.52
C ALA A 348 13.85 -3.64 -15.39
N ALA A 349 13.37 -3.48 -14.15
CA ALA A 349 13.98 -4.10 -12.97
C ALA A 349 13.94 -5.63 -13.00
N LEU A 350 12.90 -6.21 -13.60
CA LEU A 350 12.72 -7.67 -13.70
C LEU A 350 13.36 -8.30 -14.94
N GLY A 351 14.10 -7.51 -15.74
CA GLY A 351 14.87 -8.01 -16.87
C GLY A 351 14.09 -8.18 -18.17
N PHE A 352 12.84 -7.69 -18.25
CA PHE A 352 12.11 -7.66 -19.53
C PHE A 352 12.68 -6.61 -20.49
N GLY A 353 13.13 -5.47 -19.95
CA GLY A 353 13.49 -4.28 -20.70
C GLY A 353 12.30 -3.36 -20.97
N THR A 354 12.54 -2.06 -21.02
CA THR A 354 11.48 -1.05 -21.19
C THR A 354 10.80 -1.09 -22.55
N GLU A 355 11.49 -1.52 -23.60
CA GLU A 355 10.95 -1.68 -24.95
C GLU A 355 9.95 -2.84 -25.08
N ASN A 356 10.01 -3.80 -24.15
CA ASN A 356 9.10 -4.94 -24.09
C ASN A 356 7.87 -4.66 -23.21
N VAL A 357 7.73 -3.44 -22.71
CA VAL A 357 6.51 -2.89 -22.11
C VAL A 357 5.81 -2.05 -23.17
N ILE A 358 4.87 -2.67 -23.87
CA ILE A 358 4.17 -2.09 -25.02
C ILE A 358 3.07 -1.16 -24.52
N LEU A 359 3.11 0.11 -24.96
CA LEU A 359 2.11 1.09 -24.60
C LEU A 359 0.89 0.99 -25.54
N ILE A 360 -0.27 1.01 -24.94
CA ILE A 360 -1.59 0.96 -25.60
C ILE A 360 -2.18 2.37 -25.62
N LYS A 361 -2.72 2.76 -26.75
CA LYS A 361 -3.37 4.06 -26.93
C LYS A 361 -4.58 4.23 -26.05
N CYS A 362 -4.79 5.47 -25.62
CA CYS A 362 -5.96 5.87 -24.85
C CYS A 362 -6.87 6.77 -25.69
N ASN A 363 -8.14 6.81 -25.29
CA ASN A 363 -9.07 7.82 -25.77
C ASN A 363 -8.84 9.17 -25.05
N GLU A 364 -9.59 10.20 -25.40
CA GLU A 364 -9.49 11.55 -24.84
C GLU A 364 -9.69 11.59 -23.30
N ARG A 365 -10.45 10.63 -22.77
CA ARG A 365 -10.68 10.47 -21.33
C ARG A 365 -9.55 9.73 -20.62
N GLY A 366 -8.53 9.27 -21.33
CA GLY A 366 -7.38 8.56 -20.78
C GLY A 366 -7.62 7.08 -20.50
N LYS A 367 -8.63 6.46 -21.14
CA LYS A 367 -8.93 5.03 -21.03
C LYS A 367 -8.31 4.26 -22.18
N ILE A 368 -7.79 3.09 -21.90
CA ILE A 368 -7.32 2.14 -22.92
C ILE A 368 -8.38 1.94 -24.01
N ILE A 369 -7.92 1.86 -25.26
CA ILE A 369 -8.72 1.45 -26.41
C ILE A 369 -8.56 -0.07 -26.59
N PRO A 370 -9.57 -0.91 -26.29
CA PRO A 370 -9.45 -2.37 -26.35
C PRO A 370 -9.02 -2.90 -27.72
N ALA A 371 -9.48 -2.28 -28.80
CA ALA A 371 -9.09 -2.64 -30.16
C ALA A 371 -7.60 -2.45 -30.42
N ASP A 372 -6.98 -1.40 -29.86
CA ASP A 372 -5.52 -1.17 -29.97
C ASP A 372 -4.75 -2.22 -29.13
N LEU A 373 -5.27 -2.58 -27.94
CA LEU A 373 -4.69 -3.66 -27.13
C LEU A 373 -4.66 -4.97 -27.94
N GLU A 374 -5.78 -5.37 -28.52
CA GLU A 374 -5.85 -6.61 -29.31
C GLU A 374 -4.93 -6.58 -30.53
N ALA A 375 -4.89 -5.45 -31.25
CA ALA A 375 -4.00 -5.25 -32.39
C ALA A 375 -2.52 -5.40 -31.99
N LYS A 376 -2.10 -4.80 -30.85
CA LYS A 376 -0.73 -4.89 -30.32
C LYS A 376 -0.36 -6.30 -29.84
N ILE A 377 -1.30 -7.06 -29.30
CA ILE A 377 -1.10 -8.47 -28.96
C ILE A 377 -0.83 -9.29 -30.23
N LEU A 378 -1.60 -9.08 -31.29
CA LEU A 378 -1.43 -9.79 -32.56
C LEU A 378 -0.11 -9.41 -33.25
N GLU A 379 0.25 -8.12 -33.22
CA GLU A 379 1.53 -7.63 -33.74
C GLU A 379 2.72 -8.30 -33.00
N ALA A 380 2.66 -8.37 -31.67
CA ALA A 380 3.68 -9.03 -30.86
C ALA A 380 3.84 -10.52 -31.22
N LYS A 381 2.72 -11.23 -31.37
CA LYS A 381 2.72 -12.65 -31.82
C LYS A 381 3.32 -12.83 -33.21
N GLN A 382 3.01 -11.94 -34.17
CA GLN A 382 3.59 -11.98 -35.51
C GLN A 382 5.10 -11.78 -35.51
N LYS A 383 5.62 -10.99 -34.57
CA LYS A 383 7.07 -10.79 -34.35
C LYS A 383 7.75 -11.97 -33.62
N GLY A 384 7.01 -13.03 -33.28
CA GLY A 384 7.51 -14.17 -32.51
C GLY A 384 7.70 -13.88 -31.04
N TYR A 385 7.14 -12.79 -30.51
CA TYR A 385 7.17 -12.47 -29.08
C TYR A 385 6.04 -13.20 -28.36
N VAL A 386 6.20 -13.41 -27.06
CA VAL A 386 5.19 -14.05 -26.22
C VAL A 386 4.49 -13.02 -25.34
N PRO A 387 3.25 -12.65 -25.65
CA PRO A 387 2.40 -11.86 -24.77
C PRO A 387 2.21 -12.58 -23.43
N LEU A 388 2.47 -11.87 -22.31
CA LEU A 388 2.39 -12.44 -20.97
C LEU A 388 1.34 -11.77 -20.08
N TYR A 389 1.28 -10.44 -20.10
CA TYR A 389 0.67 -9.66 -19.04
C TYR A 389 0.02 -8.39 -19.60
N VAL A 390 -1.18 -8.09 -19.10
CA VAL A 390 -1.90 -6.86 -19.39
C VAL A 390 -2.19 -6.13 -18.08
N ASN A 391 -1.85 -4.85 -18.01
CA ASN A 391 -2.21 -3.96 -16.92
C ASN A 391 -3.39 -3.08 -17.31
N ALA A 392 -4.52 -3.24 -16.65
CA ALA A 392 -5.64 -2.30 -16.65
C ALA A 392 -5.49 -1.35 -15.47
N THR A 393 -5.77 -0.07 -15.64
CA THR A 393 -5.70 0.93 -14.58
C THR A 393 -7.10 1.34 -14.14
N ALA A 394 -7.41 1.14 -12.87
CA ALA A 394 -8.64 1.63 -12.26
C ALA A 394 -8.32 2.92 -11.46
N GLY A 395 -8.54 4.05 -12.08
CA GLY A 395 -8.16 5.38 -11.60
C GLY A 395 -6.73 5.76 -12.00
N THR A 396 -6.55 6.31 -13.20
CA THR A 396 -5.23 6.82 -13.65
C THR A 396 -4.77 7.98 -12.77
N THR A 397 -3.45 8.13 -12.63
CA THR A 397 -2.86 9.14 -11.73
C THR A 397 -3.23 10.57 -12.13
N VAL A 398 -3.35 10.85 -13.42
CA VAL A 398 -3.63 12.20 -13.93
C VAL A 398 -5.13 12.47 -14.02
N TYR A 399 -5.85 11.70 -14.83
CA TYR A 399 -7.27 11.95 -15.11
C TYR A 399 -8.24 11.24 -14.17
N GLY A 400 -7.77 10.27 -13.38
CA GLY A 400 -8.65 9.42 -12.57
C GLY A 400 -9.51 8.49 -13.42
N ALA A 401 -9.11 8.21 -14.66
CA ALA A 401 -9.86 7.38 -15.60
C ALA A 401 -9.85 5.91 -15.22
N PHE A 402 -10.94 5.21 -15.55
CA PHE A 402 -11.08 3.77 -15.34
C PHE A 402 -11.07 3.07 -16.69
N ASP A 403 -10.08 2.20 -16.90
CA ASP A 403 -10.00 1.37 -18.09
C ASP A 403 -11.21 0.42 -18.19
N PRO A 404 -11.62 -0.01 -19.40
CA PRO A 404 -12.73 -0.93 -19.64
C PRO A 404 -12.32 -2.37 -19.26
N ILE A 405 -12.27 -2.65 -17.94
CA ILE A 405 -11.72 -3.90 -17.37
C ILE A 405 -12.42 -5.13 -17.94
N GLN A 406 -13.74 -5.07 -18.15
CA GLN A 406 -14.53 -6.20 -18.68
C GLN A 406 -14.07 -6.61 -20.08
N GLU A 407 -13.96 -5.65 -20.99
CA GLU A 407 -13.52 -5.86 -22.37
C GLU A 407 -12.05 -6.32 -22.43
N MET A 408 -11.20 -5.75 -21.57
CA MET A 408 -9.80 -6.17 -21.43
C MET A 408 -9.70 -7.60 -20.89
N ALA A 409 -10.59 -8.00 -19.97
CA ALA A 409 -10.66 -9.37 -19.48
C ALA A 409 -11.05 -10.36 -20.58
N ASP A 410 -12.02 -10.01 -21.46
CA ASP A 410 -12.39 -10.83 -22.61
C ASP A 410 -11.19 -11.07 -23.55
N ILE A 411 -10.39 -10.04 -23.79
CA ILE A 411 -9.16 -10.15 -24.59
C ILE A 411 -8.13 -11.03 -23.87
N CYS A 412 -7.94 -10.85 -22.57
CA CYS A 412 -6.98 -11.66 -21.79
C CYS A 412 -7.39 -13.14 -21.77
N ASP A 413 -8.66 -13.45 -21.60
CA ASP A 413 -9.18 -14.82 -21.67
C ASP A 413 -8.95 -15.44 -23.04
N LYS A 414 -9.24 -14.70 -24.13
CA LYS A 414 -9.05 -15.13 -25.52
C LYS A 414 -7.59 -15.50 -25.83
N TYR A 415 -6.64 -14.77 -25.29
CA TYR A 415 -5.21 -14.96 -25.58
C TYR A 415 -4.43 -15.64 -24.45
N ASN A 416 -5.08 -16.05 -23.36
CA ASN A 416 -4.50 -16.66 -22.16
C ASN A 416 -3.40 -15.77 -21.53
N LEU A 417 -3.74 -14.52 -21.25
CA LEU A 417 -2.84 -13.53 -20.66
C LEU A 417 -3.19 -13.30 -19.19
N TRP A 418 -2.17 -12.95 -18.39
CA TRP A 418 -2.38 -12.48 -17.03
C TRP A 418 -3.00 -11.08 -17.05
N LEU A 419 -4.20 -10.93 -16.49
CA LEU A 419 -4.81 -9.62 -16.25
C LEU A 419 -4.48 -9.13 -14.85
N HIS A 420 -3.81 -8.00 -14.77
CA HIS A 420 -3.61 -7.23 -13.54
C HIS A 420 -4.44 -5.96 -13.56
N VAL A 421 -5.08 -5.62 -12.46
CA VAL A 421 -5.74 -4.33 -12.29
C VAL A 421 -4.96 -3.49 -11.28
N ASP A 422 -4.31 -2.44 -11.78
CA ASP A 422 -3.76 -1.39 -10.92
C ASP A 422 -4.90 -0.50 -10.41
N ALA A 423 -5.45 -0.90 -9.28
CA ALA A 423 -6.47 -0.16 -8.54
C ALA A 423 -5.87 0.60 -7.34
N ALA A 424 -4.59 0.96 -7.43
CA ALA A 424 -3.89 1.68 -6.38
C ALA A 424 -4.66 2.95 -5.95
N TRP A 425 -5.24 3.67 -6.92
CA TRP A 425 -6.06 4.84 -6.68
C TRP A 425 -7.55 4.52 -6.58
N GLY A 426 -8.11 3.87 -7.59
CA GLY A 426 -9.54 3.62 -7.67
C GLY A 426 -10.06 2.48 -6.81
N GLY A 427 -9.20 1.63 -6.26
CA GLY A 427 -9.61 0.50 -5.42
C GLY A 427 -10.45 0.90 -4.22
N GLY A 428 -10.24 2.11 -3.68
CA GLY A 428 -11.09 2.66 -2.62
C GLY A 428 -12.57 2.72 -2.99
N LEU A 429 -12.92 2.93 -4.27
CA LEU A 429 -14.30 3.00 -4.73
C LEU A 429 -15.06 1.66 -4.61
N LEU A 430 -14.35 0.53 -4.45
CA LEU A 430 -14.97 -0.75 -4.14
C LEU A 430 -15.73 -0.74 -2.81
N MET A 431 -15.35 0.16 -1.88
CA MET A 431 -16.04 0.37 -0.61
C MET A 431 -17.39 1.08 -0.77
N SER A 432 -17.61 1.78 -1.90
CA SER A 432 -18.83 2.56 -2.16
C SER A 432 -19.83 1.78 -3.01
N ARG A 433 -21.04 1.56 -2.49
CA ARG A 433 -22.15 0.97 -3.24
C ARG A 433 -22.55 1.83 -4.45
N LYS A 434 -22.41 3.16 -4.34
CA LYS A 434 -22.72 4.11 -5.42
C LYS A 434 -21.71 4.04 -6.58
N HIS A 435 -20.42 3.84 -6.29
CA HIS A 435 -19.35 4.05 -7.27
C HIS A 435 -18.58 2.79 -7.67
N ARG A 436 -18.77 1.64 -6.97
CA ARG A 436 -18.05 0.40 -7.26
C ARG A 436 -18.24 -0.14 -8.66
N HIS A 437 -19.35 0.21 -9.34
CA HIS A 437 -19.65 -0.20 -10.72
C HIS A 437 -18.57 0.26 -11.71
N LYS A 438 -17.80 1.32 -11.39
CA LYS A 438 -16.67 1.79 -12.22
C LYS A 438 -15.52 0.78 -12.33
N LEU A 439 -15.48 -0.20 -11.42
CA LEU A 439 -14.51 -1.30 -11.42
C LEU A 439 -15.15 -2.64 -11.85
N SER A 440 -16.28 -2.63 -12.57
CA SER A 440 -16.91 -3.86 -13.08
C SER A 440 -15.93 -4.66 -13.92
N GLY A 441 -15.83 -5.97 -13.67
CA GLY A 441 -14.85 -6.87 -14.29
C GLY A 441 -13.57 -7.08 -13.47
N ILE A 442 -13.36 -6.33 -12.36
CA ILE A 442 -12.18 -6.50 -11.52
C ILE A 442 -12.08 -7.91 -10.90
N GLU A 443 -13.20 -8.56 -10.68
CA GLU A 443 -13.29 -9.94 -10.18
C GLU A 443 -12.70 -10.97 -11.15
N ARG A 444 -12.55 -10.62 -12.44
CA ARG A 444 -11.91 -11.46 -13.46
C ARG A 444 -10.39 -11.38 -13.45
N ALA A 445 -9.82 -10.36 -12.81
CA ALA A 445 -8.37 -10.17 -12.74
C ALA A 445 -7.66 -11.34 -12.03
N ASN A 446 -6.42 -11.62 -12.42
CA ASN A 446 -5.54 -12.55 -11.75
C ASN A 446 -4.88 -11.91 -10.51
N SER A 447 -4.65 -10.60 -10.57
CA SER A 447 -4.09 -9.83 -9.45
C SER A 447 -4.60 -8.40 -9.44
N VAL A 448 -4.62 -7.79 -8.25
CA VAL A 448 -5.05 -6.41 -8.01
C VAL A 448 -4.06 -5.73 -7.07
N THR A 449 -3.60 -4.54 -7.45
CA THR A 449 -2.95 -3.60 -6.53
C THR A 449 -4.01 -2.68 -5.94
N TRP A 450 -4.04 -2.56 -4.60
CA TRP A 450 -4.95 -1.65 -3.90
C TRP A 450 -4.20 -0.90 -2.80
N ASN A 451 -4.23 0.44 -2.82
CA ASN A 451 -3.54 1.28 -1.83
C ASN A 451 -4.52 1.95 -0.87
N PRO A 452 -4.77 1.36 0.32
CA PRO A 452 -5.57 2.02 1.35
C PRO A 452 -5.05 3.40 1.77
N HIS A 453 -3.74 3.66 1.63
CA HIS A 453 -3.13 4.96 1.94
C HIS A 453 -3.46 6.09 0.94
N LYS A 454 -4.23 5.78 -0.12
CA LYS A 454 -4.73 6.79 -1.06
C LYS A 454 -6.19 7.15 -0.70
N MET A 455 -7.17 6.70 -1.48
CA MET A 455 -8.57 7.10 -1.33
C MET A 455 -9.22 6.72 0.01
N MET A 456 -8.73 5.69 0.69
CA MET A 456 -9.25 5.29 2.01
C MET A 456 -8.66 6.10 3.17
N GLY A 457 -7.67 6.96 2.91
CA GLY A 457 -7.10 7.88 3.90
C GLY A 457 -6.28 7.19 5.01
N VAL A 458 -5.84 5.96 4.79
CA VAL A 458 -4.89 5.31 5.71
C VAL A 458 -3.55 6.01 5.59
N LEU A 459 -2.85 6.22 6.72
CA LEU A 459 -1.55 6.89 6.71
C LEU A 459 -0.52 6.10 5.88
N LEU A 460 0.37 6.81 5.20
CA LEU A 460 1.49 6.25 4.44
C LEU A 460 2.42 5.46 5.39
N GLN A 461 2.83 4.26 4.95
CA GLN A 461 2.37 3.59 3.76
C GLN A 461 1.39 2.46 4.10
N CYS A 462 0.52 2.12 3.18
CA CYS A 462 -0.34 0.93 3.28
C CYS A 462 -0.78 0.56 1.85
N SER A 463 -0.19 -0.49 1.30
CA SER A 463 -0.43 -0.97 -0.06
C SER A 463 -0.51 -2.48 -0.07
N ALA A 464 -1.46 -3.04 -0.79
CA ALA A 464 -1.63 -4.49 -0.89
C ALA A 464 -1.53 -4.94 -2.35
N ILE A 465 -0.83 -6.06 -2.55
CA ILE A 465 -0.99 -6.91 -3.72
C ILE A 465 -1.90 -8.07 -3.34
N LEU A 466 -2.94 -8.27 -4.13
CA LEU A 466 -3.93 -9.32 -3.97
C LEU A 466 -3.90 -10.23 -5.20
N LEU A 467 -3.92 -11.53 -4.99
CA LEU A 467 -3.94 -12.53 -6.05
C LEU A 467 -5.15 -13.44 -5.89
N ARG A 468 -5.77 -13.79 -7.02
CA ARG A 468 -6.91 -14.69 -7.05
C ARG A 468 -6.52 -16.13 -6.70
N GLU A 469 -5.31 -16.55 -7.05
CA GLU A 469 -4.78 -17.90 -6.84
C GLU A 469 -3.82 -17.95 -5.64
N LYS A 470 -3.99 -18.95 -4.77
CA LYS A 470 -3.16 -19.19 -3.58
C LYS A 470 -1.79 -19.78 -3.94
N GLY A 471 -0.76 -19.38 -3.20
CA GLY A 471 0.58 -20.00 -3.23
C GLY A 471 1.52 -19.47 -4.30
N ILE A 472 1.05 -18.62 -5.23
CA ILE A 472 1.91 -18.06 -6.28
C ILE A 472 2.99 -17.16 -5.69
N LEU A 473 2.66 -16.31 -4.71
CA LEU A 473 3.65 -15.43 -4.08
C LEU A 473 4.76 -16.24 -3.39
N GLN A 474 4.38 -17.27 -2.66
CA GLN A 474 5.35 -18.14 -2.02
C GLN A 474 6.19 -18.88 -3.06
N GLY A 475 5.59 -19.53 -4.04
CA GLY A 475 6.31 -20.22 -5.11
C GLY A 475 7.30 -19.31 -5.84
N CYS A 476 6.90 -18.07 -6.11
CA CYS A 476 7.71 -17.06 -6.79
C CYS A 476 8.91 -16.61 -5.94
N ASN A 477 8.72 -16.33 -4.64
CA ASN A 477 9.69 -15.62 -3.81
C ASN A 477 10.47 -16.51 -2.83
N GLN A 478 9.90 -17.65 -2.40
CA GLN A 478 10.51 -18.49 -1.36
C GLN A 478 11.93 -18.92 -1.69
N MET A 479 12.81 -18.82 -0.70
CA MET A 479 14.18 -19.32 -0.73
C MET A 479 14.42 -20.38 0.35
N CYS A 480 13.42 -20.67 1.19
CA CYS A 480 13.45 -21.68 2.24
C CYS A 480 14.64 -21.52 3.19
N ALA A 481 14.97 -20.29 3.60
CA ALA A 481 16.08 -20.03 4.49
C ALA A 481 15.88 -20.73 5.84
N GLY A 482 16.61 -21.82 6.09
CA GLY A 482 16.42 -22.71 7.23
C GLY A 482 16.62 -22.05 8.59
N TYR A 483 17.34 -20.93 8.65
CA TYR A 483 17.54 -20.15 9.89
C TYR A 483 16.35 -19.23 10.24
N LEU A 484 15.37 -19.06 9.36
CA LEU A 484 14.15 -18.27 9.57
C LEU A 484 12.87 -19.11 9.52
N PHE A 485 12.82 -20.08 8.58
CA PHE A 485 11.61 -20.83 8.26
C PHE A 485 11.79 -22.33 8.59
N GLN A 486 12.14 -22.59 9.86
CA GLN A 486 12.29 -23.96 10.40
C GLN A 486 10.95 -24.69 10.28
N GLN A 487 11.00 -25.97 9.87
CA GLN A 487 9.80 -26.80 9.64
C GLN A 487 9.29 -27.47 10.92
N ASP A 488 10.06 -27.44 11.99
CA ASP A 488 9.80 -28.06 13.29
C ASP A 488 9.30 -27.09 14.37
N LYS A 489 8.82 -25.90 13.97
CA LYS A 489 8.20 -24.93 14.88
C LYS A 489 6.93 -25.48 15.53
N GLN A 490 6.61 -25.00 16.76
CA GLN A 490 5.45 -25.45 17.53
C GLN A 490 4.08 -24.98 16.99
N TYR A 491 4.06 -24.25 15.88
CA TYR A 491 2.85 -23.72 15.25
C TYR A 491 2.86 -24.02 13.75
N ASP A 492 1.71 -23.84 13.10
CA ASP A 492 1.56 -24.00 11.66
C ASP A 492 2.41 -22.94 10.90
N ILE A 493 3.49 -23.38 10.29
CA ILE A 493 4.45 -22.55 9.54
C ILE A 493 3.84 -21.85 8.31
N THR A 494 2.63 -22.21 7.89
CA THR A 494 1.92 -21.48 6.83
C THR A 494 1.57 -20.05 7.23
N TYR A 495 1.65 -19.73 8.53
CA TYR A 495 1.55 -18.37 9.06
C TYR A 495 2.83 -17.54 8.91
N ASP A 496 3.97 -18.15 8.59
CA ASP A 496 5.22 -17.44 8.31
C ASP A 496 5.18 -16.83 6.90
N THR A 497 4.90 -15.55 6.82
CA THR A 497 4.63 -14.86 5.55
C THR A 497 5.87 -14.23 4.91
N GLY A 498 7.03 -14.23 5.60
CA GLY A 498 8.25 -13.58 5.12
C GLY A 498 8.79 -14.16 3.80
N ASP A 499 8.65 -15.46 3.60
CA ASP A 499 9.09 -16.14 2.36
C ASP A 499 8.19 -15.85 1.13
N LYS A 500 7.06 -15.13 1.33
CA LYS A 500 6.23 -14.56 0.27
C LYS A 500 6.71 -13.19 -0.21
N ALA A 501 7.58 -12.53 0.57
CA ALA A 501 8.05 -11.16 0.31
C ALA A 501 9.42 -11.15 -0.36
N ILE A 502 9.69 -10.08 -1.13
CA ILE A 502 11.01 -9.80 -1.70
C ILE A 502 11.98 -9.38 -0.58
N GLN A 503 11.49 -8.54 0.36
CA GLN A 503 12.28 -8.05 1.49
C GLN A 503 12.12 -8.94 2.72
N CYS A 504 13.19 -9.09 3.51
CA CYS A 504 13.13 -9.76 4.81
C CYS A 504 12.47 -8.85 5.86
N GLY A 505 12.91 -7.61 6.01
CA GLY A 505 12.30 -6.64 6.92
C GLY A 505 10.92 -6.20 6.42
N ARG A 506 9.86 -6.47 7.20
CA ARG A 506 8.48 -6.10 6.89
C ARG A 506 7.88 -5.24 7.99
N HIS A 507 7.61 -3.97 7.66
CA HIS A 507 6.92 -3.04 8.56
C HIS A 507 5.46 -3.45 8.79
N VAL A 508 4.91 -3.13 9.97
CA VAL A 508 3.52 -3.45 10.34
C VAL A 508 2.56 -2.39 9.77
N ASP A 509 2.39 -2.38 8.45
CA ASP A 509 1.46 -1.45 7.77
C ASP A 509 -0.01 -1.80 8.00
N ILE A 510 -0.29 -3.02 8.44
CA ILE A 510 -1.65 -3.54 8.60
C ILE A 510 -2.37 -3.00 9.82
N PHE A 511 -1.66 -2.75 10.94
CA PHE A 511 -2.33 -2.48 12.21
C PHE A 511 -3.15 -1.19 12.19
N LYS A 512 -2.60 -0.08 11.69
CA LYS A 512 -3.32 1.18 11.49
C LYS A 512 -4.58 1.01 10.64
N PHE A 513 -4.49 0.24 9.56
CA PHE A 513 -5.62 -0.02 8.67
C PHE A 513 -6.69 -0.89 9.32
N TRP A 514 -6.28 -1.97 9.99
CA TRP A 514 -7.17 -2.82 10.75
C TRP A 514 -7.91 -2.02 11.85
N LEU A 515 -7.17 -1.17 12.58
CA LEU A 515 -7.73 -0.33 13.64
C LEU A 515 -8.72 0.69 13.09
N MET A 516 -8.38 1.35 11.96
CA MET A 516 -9.30 2.24 11.25
C MET A 516 -10.55 1.51 10.77
N TRP A 517 -10.41 0.29 10.27
CA TRP A 517 -11.56 -0.52 9.85
C TRP A 517 -12.45 -0.91 11.03
N LYS A 518 -11.85 -1.28 12.16
CA LYS A 518 -12.62 -1.52 13.41
C LYS A 518 -13.38 -0.30 13.88
N ALA A 519 -12.79 0.90 13.75
CA ALA A 519 -13.39 2.14 14.19
C ALA A 519 -14.49 2.65 13.25
N LYS A 520 -14.30 2.56 11.93
CA LYS A 520 -15.19 3.14 10.91
C LYS A 520 -16.15 2.14 10.29
N GLY A 521 -15.78 0.87 10.23
CA GLY A 521 -16.47 -0.13 9.43
C GLY A 521 -16.42 0.16 7.93
N THR A 522 -17.01 -0.69 7.11
CA THR A 522 -17.17 -0.46 5.67
C THR A 522 -18.00 0.79 5.38
N VAL A 523 -19.03 1.03 6.21
CA VAL A 523 -19.94 2.19 6.05
C VAL A 523 -19.22 3.52 6.25
N GLY A 524 -18.30 3.61 7.22
CA GLY A 524 -17.52 4.84 7.46
C GLY A 524 -16.57 5.14 6.29
N PHE A 525 -15.92 4.13 5.72
CA PHE A 525 -15.12 4.30 4.51
C PHE A 525 -15.98 4.72 3.31
N GLU A 526 -17.14 4.09 3.10
CA GLU A 526 -18.09 4.48 2.05
C GLU A 526 -18.47 5.96 2.17
N SER A 527 -18.86 6.41 3.36
CA SER A 527 -19.25 7.81 3.60
C SER A 527 -18.12 8.78 3.30
N GLN A 528 -16.90 8.48 3.73
CA GLN A 528 -15.70 9.29 3.47
C GLN A 528 -15.39 9.39 1.97
N ILE A 529 -15.46 8.28 1.25
CA ILE A 529 -15.18 8.21 -0.20
C ILE A 529 -16.24 8.97 -0.99
N ASN A 530 -17.53 8.75 -0.68
CA ASN A 530 -18.62 9.47 -1.32
C ASN A 530 -18.50 10.99 -1.13
N LYS A 531 -18.16 11.44 0.09
CA LYS A 531 -17.91 12.86 0.36
C LYS A 531 -16.80 13.45 -0.52
N CYS A 532 -15.69 12.74 -0.69
CA CYS A 532 -14.60 13.21 -1.55
C CYS A 532 -15.02 13.32 -3.02
N LEU A 533 -15.80 12.35 -3.52
CA LEU A 533 -16.34 12.39 -4.89
C LEU A 533 -17.36 13.54 -5.07
N GLU A 534 -18.23 13.78 -4.09
CA GLU A 534 -19.17 14.90 -4.10
C GLU A 534 -18.46 16.26 -4.09
N LEU A 535 -17.31 16.39 -3.41
CA LEU A 535 -16.50 17.62 -3.45
C LEU A 535 -15.82 17.82 -4.81
N ALA A 536 -15.37 16.77 -5.47
CA ALA A 536 -14.83 16.86 -6.82
C ALA A 536 -15.91 17.24 -7.85
N GLU A 537 -17.09 16.65 -7.74
CA GLU A 537 -18.26 17.02 -8.54
C GLU A 537 -18.67 18.49 -8.29
N TYR A 538 -18.63 18.94 -7.03
CA TYR A 538 -18.89 20.33 -6.65
C TYR A 538 -17.92 21.28 -7.34
N LEU A 539 -16.60 21.01 -7.32
CA LEU A 539 -15.62 21.81 -8.04
C LEU A 539 -15.93 21.86 -9.54
N TYR A 540 -16.09 20.69 -10.16
CA TYR A 540 -16.41 20.61 -11.59
C TYR A 540 -17.61 21.46 -11.97
N ASN A 541 -18.72 21.36 -11.20
CA ASN A 541 -19.94 22.12 -11.46
C ASN A 541 -19.77 23.65 -11.24
N LYS A 542 -18.85 24.06 -10.38
CA LYS A 542 -18.53 25.48 -10.13
C LYS A 542 -17.75 26.13 -11.29
N ILE A 543 -16.88 25.37 -11.97
CA ILE A 543 -15.95 25.96 -12.94
C ILE A 543 -16.27 25.66 -14.41
N LYS A 544 -17.00 24.57 -14.72
CA LYS A 544 -17.20 24.08 -16.09
C LYS A 544 -17.83 25.05 -17.09
N ASN A 545 -18.58 26.05 -16.62
CA ASN A 545 -19.29 27.03 -17.44
C ASN A 545 -18.76 28.47 -17.23
N ARG A 546 -17.60 28.61 -16.59
CA ARG A 546 -16.99 29.92 -16.33
C ARG A 546 -15.91 30.20 -17.36
N GLU A 547 -15.84 31.42 -17.88
CA GLU A 547 -14.85 31.84 -18.89
C GLU A 547 -13.40 31.84 -18.36
N GLU A 548 -13.22 31.89 -17.04
CA GLU A 548 -11.93 31.84 -16.38
C GLU A 548 -11.33 30.43 -16.35
N PHE A 549 -12.11 29.40 -16.64
CA PHE A 549 -11.70 28.01 -16.53
C PHE A 549 -12.07 27.23 -17.78
N GLU A 550 -11.16 26.38 -18.21
CA GLU A 550 -11.36 25.45 -19.34
C GLU A 550 -11.08 24.03 -18.88
N MET A 551 -12.01 23.11 -19.11
CA MET A 551 -11.83 21.70 -18.73
C MET A 551 -10.89 21.00 -19.72
N VAL A 552 -9.97 20.14 -19.21
CA VAL A 552 -8.99 19.41 -20.04
C VAL A 552 -9.65 18.39 -20.96
N PHE A 553 -10.83 17.92 -20.60
CA PHE A 553 -11.68 17.01 -21.38
C PHE A 553 -13.14 17.24 -21.04
N GLU A 554 -14.03 16.87 -21.97
CA GLU A 554 -15.46 16.98 -21.77
C GLU A 554 -16.02 15.94 -20.79
N GLY A 555 -17.11 16.34 -20.08
CA GLY A 555 -17.86 15.49 -19.16
C GLY A 555 -17.31 15.43 -17.73
N GLU A 556 -18.10 14.83 -16.85
CA GLU A 556 -17.80 14.77 -15.42
C GLU A 556 -16.56 13.95 -15.09
N PRO A 557 -15.80 14.32 -14.03
CA PRO A 557 -14.68 13.51 -13.54
C PRO A 557 -15.14 12.11 -13.11
N GLU A 558 -14.39 11.09 -13.49
CA GLU A 558 -14.71 9.70 -13.08
C GLU A 558 -14.27 9.39 -11.65
N HIS A 559 -13.26 10.09 -11.18
CA HIS A 559 -12.72 10.01 -9.82
C HIS A 559 -12.68 11.41 -9.20
N THR A 560 -11.89 11.62 -8.16
CA THR A 560 -11.73 12.93 -7.52
C THR A 560 -10.67 13.83 -8.20
N ASN A 561 -10.15 13.41 -9.35
CA ASN A 561 -9.23 14.21 -10.16
C ASN A 561 -10.04 15.18 -11.02
N VAL A 562 -9.92 16.48 -10.77
CA VAL A 562 -10.51 17.54 -11.60
C VAL A 562 -9.36 18.24 -12.31
N CYS A 563 -9.33 18.12 -13.65
CA CYS A 563 -8.28 18.65 -14.51
C CYS A 563 -8.77 19.84 -15.32
N PHE A 564 -8.14 20.99 -15.17
CA PHE A 564 -8.58 22.23 -15.80
C PHE A 564 -7.43 23.21 -16.02
N TRP A 565 -7.58 24.08 -17.00
CA TRP A 565 -6.78 25.30 -17.14
C TRP A 565 -7.48 26.47 -16.45
N TYR A 566 -6.71 27.36 -15.84
CA TYR A 566 -7.13 28.70 -15.54
C TYR A 566 -6.71 29.62 -16.70
N ILE A 567 -7.64 30.41 -17.21
CA ILE A 567 -7.44 31.33 -18.32
C ILE A 567 -7.36 32.77 -17.76
N PRO A 568 -6.16 33.35 -17.64
CA PRO A 568 -6.02 34.70 -17.13
C PRO A 568 -6.65 35.72 -18.07
N PRO A 569 -7.01 36.93 -17.59
CA PRO A 569 -7.61 37.98 -18.42
C PRO A 569 -6.87 38.25 -19.71
N SER A 570 -5.53 38.18 -19.69
CA SER A 570 -4.67 38.41 -20.85
C SER A 570 -4.81 37.37 -21.99
N LEU A 571 -5.42 36.20 -21.69
CA LEU A 571 -5.59 35.12 -22.68
C LEU A 571 -7.07 34.83 -23.01
N ARG A 572 -8.04 35.53 -22.40
CA ARG A 572 -9.47 35.36 -22.69
C ARG A 572 -9.81 35.93 -24.08
N GLY A 573 -10.66 35.22 -24.80
CA GLY A 573 -11.08 35.63 -26.14
C GLY A 573 -10.02 35.56 -27.24
N ILE A 574 -8.79 35.12 -26.92
CA ILE A 574 -7.74 34.89 -27.90
C ILE A 574 -7.98 33.50 -28.52
N PRO A 575 -8.03 33.39 -29.88
CA PRO A 575 -8.15 32.11 -30.56
C PRO A 575 -7.00 31.17 -30.24
N ASP A 576 -7.25 29.84 -30.31
CA ASP A 576 -6.21 28.83 -30.11
C ASP A 576 -5.08 29.00 -31.14
N SER A 577 -3.87 29.18 -30.63
CA SER A 577 -2.65 29.37 -31.42
C SER A 577 -1.47 28.83 -30.61
N GLU A 578 -0.35 28.55 -31.28
CA GLU A 578 0.88 28.12 -30.63
C GLU A 578 1.35 29.14 -29.58
N GLU A 579 1.28 30.44 -29.91
CA GLU A 579 1.63 31.50 -28.96
C GLU A 579 0.75 31.52 -27.73
N ARG A 580 -0.58 31.31 -27.89
CA ARG A 580 -1.52 31.19 -26.75
C ARG A 580 -1.19 29.98 -25.89
N ARG A 581 -0.88 28.83 -26.52
CA ARG A 581 -0.50 27.59 -25.81
C ARG A 581 0.79 27.75 -25.01
N GLU A 582 1.81 28.39 -25.58
CA GLU A 582 3.05 28.68 -24.86
C GLU A 582 2.84 29.60 -23.65
N LYS A 583 1.99 30.63 -23.76
CA LYS A 583 1.63 31.49 -22.65
C LYS A 583 0.86 30.71 -21.59
N LEU A 584 -0.15 29.95 -22.00
CA LEU A 584 -0.95 29.11 -21.11
C LEU A 584 -0.10 28.06 -20.38
N HIS A 585 0.93 27.52 -21.05
CA HIS A 585 1.86 26.55 -20.45
C HIS A 585 2.58 27.10 -19.21
N ARG A 586 2.75 28.42 -19.09
CA ARG A 586 3.44 29.10 -17.97
C ARG A 586 2.50 29.49 -16.83
N VAL A 587 1.18 29.50 -17.04
CA VAL A 587 0.18 29.99 -16.06
C VAL A 587 0.14 29.10 -14.82
N ALA A 588 -0.12 27.79 -14.96
CA ALA A 588 -0.26 26.90 -13.81
C ALA A 588 1.04 26.78 -12.97
N PRO A 589 2.26 26.68 -13.58
CA PRO A 589 3.51 26.74 -12.82
C PRO A 589 3.67 28.02 -12.00
N LYS A 590 3.34 29.19 -12.59
CA LYS A 590 3.48 30.47 -11.89
C LYS A 590 2.52 30.61 -10.72
N ILE A 591 1.23 30.28 -10.91
CA ILE A 591 0.25 30.28 -9.83
C ILE A 591 0.67 29.31 -8.72
N LYS A 592 1.19 28.12 -9.09
CA LYS A 592 1.69 27.14 -8.11
C LYS A 592 2.86 27.69 -7.28
N ALA A 593 3.80 28.40 -7.90
CA ALA A 593 4.91 29.04 -7.19
C ALA A 593 4.37 30.05 -6.15
N LEU A 594 3.45 30.93 -6.56
CA LEU A 594 2.82 31.91 -5.67
C LEU A 594 2.01 31.25 -4.53
N MET A 595 1.34 30.13 -4.79
CA MET A 595 0.68 29.32 -3.74
C MET A 595 1.68 28.77 -2.72
N MET A 596 2.85 28.32 -3.17
CA MET A 596 3.89 27.85 -2.26
C MET A 596 4.46 28.97 -1.40
N GLU A 597 4.75 30.13 -1.99
CA GLU A 597 5.25 31.31 -1.29
C GLU A 597 4.23 31.81 -0.23
N SER A 598 2.95 31.89 -0.57
CA SER A 598 1.89 32.29 0.36
C SER A 598 1.59 31.22 1.40
N GLY A 599 1.74 29.96 1.05
CA GLY A 599 1.46 28.80 1.88
C GLY A 599 -0.02 28.55 2.17
N THR A 600 -0.93 29.21 1.48
CA THR A 600 -2.39 29.24 1.80
C THR A 600 -3.12 27.99 1.35
N THR A 601 -2.70 27.41 0.21
CA THR A 601 -3.26 26.20 -0.39
C THR A 601 -2.20 25.52 -1.26
N MET A 602 -2.46 24.30 -1.71
CA MET A 602 -1.55 23.60 -2.59
C MET A 602 -2.29 22.69 -3.56
N VAL A 603 -2.10 22.90 -4.87
CA VAL A 603 -2.64 22.04 -5.93
C VAL A 603 -1.52 21.64 -6.91
N GLY A 604 -1.63 20.46 -7.51
CA GLY A 604 -0.66 19.99 -8.52
C GLY A 604 -0.97 20.51 -9.91
N TYR A 605 0.07 20.61 -10.75
CA TYR A 605 -0.07 20.83 -12.19
C TYR A 605 0.87 19.89 -12.95
N GLN A 606 0.59 19.65 -14.23
CA GLN A 606 1.44 18.88 -15.15
C GLN A 606 1.01 19.05 -16.60
N PRO A 607 1.87 18.76 -17.58
CA PRO A 607 1.47 18.52 -18.94
C PRO A 607 0.95 17.09 -19.10
N GLN A 608 0.23 16.80 -20.20
CA GLN A 608 -0.11 15.45 -20.62
C GLN A 608 -0.19 15.40 -22.16
N GLY A 609 0.69 14.62 -22.80
CA GLY A 609 0.88 14.66 -24.23
C GLY A 609 1.29 16.08 -24.68
N ASP A 610 0.61 16.61 -25.70
CA ASP A 610 0.88 17.94 -26.26
C ASP A 610 0.10 19.07 -25.56
N LYS A 611 -0.61 18.75 -24.47
CA LYS A 611 -1.40 19.75 -23.73
C LYS A 611 -0.50 20.67 -22.92
N ALA A 612 -0.83 21.96 -22.87
CA ALA A 612 -0.23 22.92 -21.96
C ALA A 612 -0.38 22.45 -20.50
N ASN A 613 0.51 22.91 -19.61
CA ASN A 613 0.38 22.63 -18.18
C ASN A 613 -1.02 22.99 -17.67
N PHE A 614 -1.67 22.05 -17.02
CA PHE A 614 -3.00 22.23 -16.41
C PHE A 614 -2.98 21.83 -14.94
N PHE A 615 -3.89 22.40 -14.16
CA PHE A 615 -4.09 21.99 -12.79
C PHE A 615 -4.73 20.61 -12.72
N ARG A 616 -4.19 19.77 -11.83
CA ARG A 616 -4.79 18.52 -11.39
C ARG A 616 -5.15 18.65 -9.91
N MET A 617 -6.37 19.05 -9.63
CA MET A 617 -6.89 19.08 -8.28
C MET A 617 -7.37 17.69 -7.89
N VAL A 618 -7.00 17.24 -6.69
CA VAL A 618 -7.38 15.92 -6.16
C VAL A 618 -7.99 16.07 -4.77
N VAL A 619 -9.16 15.48 -4.57
CA VAL A 619 -9.79 15.41 -3.24
C VAL A 619 -9.63 13.99 -2.70
N SER A 620 -8.71 13.80 -1.75
CA SER A 620 -8.54 12.55 -1.01
C SER A 620 -8.59 12.75 0.51
N ASN A 621 -8.64 14.02 0.97
CA ASN A 621 -8.70 14.38 2.38
C ASN A 621 -10.15 14.53 2.83
N PRO A 622 -10.66 13.66 3.75
CA PRO A 622 -12.03 13.77 4.24
C PRO A 622 -12.29 15.00 5.14
N ALA A 623 -11.23 15.70 5.57
CA ALA A 623 -11.37 16.95 6.32
C ALA A 623 -11.76 18.15 5.43
N ALA A 624 -11.58 18.04 4.10
CA ALA A 624 -11.97 19.07 3.16
C ALA A 624 -13.51 19.31 3.17
N ALA A 625 -13.91 20.54 2.89
CA ALA A 625 -15.29 20.99 2.80
C ALA A 625 -15.50 21.85 1.54
N LYS A 626 -16.75 22.15 1.19
CA LYS A 626 -17.08 23.03 0.05
C LYS A 626 -16.41 24.39 0.14
N SER A 627 -16.32 24.97 1.35
CA SER A 627 -15.61 26.23 1.59
C SER A 627 -14.12 26.19 1.27
N ASP A 628 -13.47 25.00 1.37
CA ASP A 628 -12.06 24.85 0.98
C ASP A 628 -11.91 24.80 -0.54
N ILE A 629 -12.93 24.29 -1.24
CA ILE A 629 -13.01 24.30 -2.71
C ILE A 629 -13.25 25.74 -3.21
N ASP A 630 -14.19 26.44 -2.59
CA ASP A 630 -14.46 27.85 -2.92
C ASP A 630 -13.20 28.70 -2.73
N PHE A 631 -12.52 28.53 -1.59
CA PHE A 631 -11.24 29.20 -1.32
C PHE A 631 -10.17 28.86 -2.38
N LEU A 632 -10.07 27.62 -2.84
CA LEU A 632 -9.11 27.24 -3.88
C LEU A 632 -9.40 28.00 -5.20
N ILE A 633 -10.67 28.10 -5.60
CA ILE A 633 -11.07 28.82 -6.82
C ILE A 633 -10.70 30.29 -6.70
N GLU A 634 -11.11 30.94 -5.62
CA GLU A 634 -10.81 32.35 -5.34
C GLU A 634 -9.31 32.64 -5.31
N GLU A 635 -8.53 31.71 -4.72
CA GLU A 635 -7.07 31.87 -4.62
C GLU A 635 -6.37 31.70 -5.99
N ILE A 636 -6.85 30.77 -6.84
CA ILE A 636 -6.34 30.65 -8.23
C ILE A 636 -6.62 31.93 -9.01
N GLU A 637 -7.81 32.49 -8.90
CA GLU A 637 -8.21 33.75 -9.55
C GLU A 637 -7.36 34.92 -9.05
N ARG A 638 -7.23 35.06 -7.75
CA ARG A 638 -6.42 36.12 -7.13
C ARG A 638 -4.96 36.08 -7.55
N LEU A 639 -4.36 34.89 -7.62
CA LEU A 639 -2.95 34.72 -7.98
C LEU A 639 -2.71 34.79 -9.50
N GLY A 640 -3.75 34.56 -10.30
CA GLY A 640 -3.65 34.51 -11.76
C GLY A 640 -4.14 35.76 -12.50
N GLN A 641 -4.75 36.73 -11.80
CA GLN A 641 -5.38 37.89 -12.43
C GLN A 641 -4.44 38.79 -13.23
N ASP A 642 -3.17 38.86 -12.84
CA ASP A 642 -2.16 39.71 -13.45
C ASP A 642 -1.22 38.95 -14.41
N LEU A 643 -1.55 37.72 -14.81
CA LEU A 643 -0.74 36.87 -15.70
C LEU A 643 -1.09 37.03 -17.19
#